data_e4699c2e30873feafa2e4f9dffb58ed6
#
_entry.id   e4699c2e30873feafa2e4f9dffb58ed6
#
_cell.length_a   1.000
_cell.length_b   1.000
_cell.length_c   1.000
_cell.angle_alpha   90.00
_cell.angle_beta   90.00
_cell.angle_gamma   90.00
#
_symmetry.space_group_name_H-M   'P 1'
#
loop_
_entity.id
_entity.type
_entity.pdbx_description
1 polymer ?
#
loop_
_entity_poly.entity_id
_entity_poly.type
_entity_poly.pdbx_seq_one_letter_code
_entity_poly.pdbx_strand_id
1 'polypeptide(L)'
;MPTPTPTSTPTATPTPTPTPGGCDPNANLIPVGTVQGTGFTSPLVNQTVTVSGIVVGDFENEGVAGQTYLQGYYLQDDGDGNPATSDGIFVFSGTANNVRLGDRVQVTGTVAEFRQQTQLSNVTSFTVCSSDNPLPAPVQISLPLTAEQREALEGMLVTFGNQPLFVSDSFLLGRHGELSVATERLFTPTQIAAPSQAAAIQAENDRKRIRIDDRLLTQNPDPVIYPTPGGLSAANTVRGGDRVSNITGIMTQLRGRNVSGDVDATIDYRIHPNDPNNLPRFTATNPRPQNPPSVGGSLRVASFNLFNYFNTFGNACFPNNSSCQGASNATEFTRQRDKLIEAIRRMDADIVGLNELENDGYGSNSSIQDLVNGLNQVMGAGTYAFVNVGVPNLGGDAITNGFIYKPATVEIAPGTNPAFLDTGEFTQGPGRFHRPPLAVTFRQRSNNATFTVVVNHFKSKVSPCDPIDNDPFQGNCNGNRTRAAQQLLSWLATNPTGSTDPDVLIMGDLNSYAMEDPIKTLEAGGFINLNGPNSYSFSFQGQWGSLDHALANSSLRPQVTGSAKWHINADEPVSLDYTLSFKSPSQQSLFYASDPFRSSDHDPVLVGLNLTPAPTPTPTPTPTPTPPSVNLPLTEGFDNCNPAPAGWQIVDVDGDTSRSWRCVNSLAEANAFNGQQPGNDWLITPPLNLASVSNPVLTFRNRSSFRDNGLPPSQQLSVLYSTNYSGAGTPAAVNAATWTALTIPTLSTGSFVNSGPISLAGIQPSNRVYIAFRYRSSGTASGSATRWRVDSVNISGN
;
A
#
# COMPACT_ATOMS: atom_id res chain seq x y z
N MET A 1 8.23 35.23 66.49
CA MET A 1 9.01 35.62 65.32
C MET A 1 8.10 36.29 64.36
N PRO A 2 8.36 37.54 63.93
CA PRO A 2 7.44 38.25 63.04
C PRO A 2 7.61 37.77 61.60
N THR A 3 6.49 37.60 60.92
CA THR A 3 6.36 37.21 59.51
C THR A 3 6.97 38.25 58.60
N PRO A 4 7.74 37.93 57.57
CA PRO A 4 8.29 38.91 56.65
C PRO A 4 7.20 39.44 55.72
N THR A 5 7.18 40.79 55.62
CA THR A 5 6.36 41.57 54.69
C THR A 5 6.81 41.32 53.23
N PRO A 6 5.91 41.11 52.28
CA PRO A 6 6.30 40.91 50.88
C PRO A 6 6.88 42.19 50.28
N THR A 7 8.08 42.11 49.75
CA THR A 7 8.75 43.15 49.00
C THR A 7 8.04 43.33 47.66
N SER A 8 7.59 44.56 47.36
CA SER A 8 6.99 44.89 46.06
C SER A 8 8.02 44.70 44.93
N THR A 9 7.68 43.85 43.94
CA THR A 9 8.40 43.72 42.69
C THR A 9 8.34 45.05 41.92
N PRO A 10 9.44 45.58 41.40
CA PRO A 10 9.38 46.82 40.63
C PRO A 10 8.56 46.60 39.36
N THR A 11 7.56 47.42 39.18
CA THR A 11 6.78 47.52 37.94
C THR A 11 7.70 47.93 36.82
N ALA A 12 7.80 47.08 35.79
CA ALA A 12 8.54 47.42 34.58
C ALA A 12 7.96 48.72 33.99
N THR A 13 8.85 49.70 33.79
CA THR A 13 8.50 50.95 33.10
C THR A 13 8.12 50.58 31.67
N PRO A 14 6.93 50.99 31.16
CA PRO A 14 6.58 50.74 29.78
C PRO A 14 7.61 51.39 28.86
N THR A 15 8.16 50.62 27.94
CA THR A 15 9.00 51.11 26.84
C THR A 15 8.20 52.15 26.07
N PRO A 16 8.76 53.32 25.76
CA PRO A 16 8.01 54.35 25.07
C PRO A 16 7.53 53.85 23.72
N THR A 17 6.24 53.85 23.50
CA THR A 17 5.60 53.63 22.20
C THR A 17 6.16 54.69 21.24
N PRO A 18 6.67 54.35 20.06
CA PRO A 18 7.09 55.34 19.09
C PRO A 18 5.91 56.24 18.74
N THR A 19 6.10 57.55 18.86
CA THR A 19 5.10 58.52 18.44
C THR A 19 4.95 58.42 16.93
N PRO A 20 3.76 58.22 16.34
CA PRO A 20 3.58 58.16 14.89
C PRO A 20 4.09 59.46 14.27
N GLY A 21 5.20 59.39 13.51
CA GLY A 21 5.58 60.40 12.56
C GLY A 21 4.65 60.28 11.36
N GLY A 22 3.98 61.35 10.95
CA GLY A 22 3.13 61.29 9.75
C GLY A 22 3.94 60.75 8.54
N CYS A 23 3.32 59.93 7.73
CA CYS A 23 3.94 59.51 6.46
C CYS A 23 4.25 60.66 5.56
N ASP A 24 5.31 60.57 4.75
CA ASP A 24 5.58 61.56 3.73
C ASP A 24 4.50 61.54 2.64
N PRO A 25 3.65 62.58 2.57
CA PRO A 25 2.59 62.65 1.56
C PRO A 25 3.12 62.84 0.13
N ASN A 26 4.40 63.19 -0.01
CA ASN A 26 5.04 63.37 -1.31
C ASN A 26 5.90 62.19 -1.74
N ALA A 27 5.93 61.11 -0.96
CA ALA A 27 6.65 59.91 -1.35
C ALA A 27 6.10 59.33 -2.65
N ASN A 28 6.99 58.91 -3.52
CA ASN A 28 6.62 58.18 -4.75
C ASN A 28 6.28 56.76 -4.39
N LEU A 29 5.02 56.52 -4.00
CA LEU A 29 4.51 55.21 -3.64
C LEU A 29 4.28 54.34 -4.87
N ILE A 30 4.82 53.15 -4.85
CA ILE A 30 4.52 52.13 -5.86
C ILE A 30 3.49 51.18 -5.25
N PRO A 31 2.36 50.92 -5.94
CA PRO A 31 1.38 49.89 -5.49
C PRO A 31 2.04 48.56 -5.31
N VAL A 32 1.67 47.79 -4.27
CA VAL A 32 2.22 46.46 -3.99
C VAL A 32 1.98 45.51 -5.14
N GLY A 33 0.80 45.53 -5.77
CA GLY A 33 0.50 44.75 -6.96
C GLY A 33 1.42 45.01 -8.15
N THR A 34 1.93 46.26 -8.31
CA THR A 34 2.96 46.57 -9.29
C THR A 34 4.31 45.98 -8.91
N VAL A 35 4.65 45.96 -7.62
CA VAL A 35 5.87 45.34 -7.13
C VAL A 35 5.83 43.86 -7.32
N GLN A 36 4.73 43.23 -6.99
CA GLN A 36 4.52 41.77 -7.13
C GLN A 36 4.51 41.34 -8.59
N GLY A 37 3.77 42.06 -9.44
CA GLY A 37 3.52 41.63 -10.81
C GLY A 37 2.51 40.47 -10.92
N THR A 38 2.39 39.88 -12.13
CA THR A 38 1.48 38.77 -12.43
C THR A 38 2.15 37.41 -12.56
N GLY A 39 3.43 37.32 -12.26
CA GLY A 39 4.24 36.09 -12.40
C GLY A 39 4.87 35.70 -11.08
N PHE A 40 5.56 34.56 -11.09
CA PHE A 40 6.29 34.01 -9.92
C PHE A 40 7.58 34.79 -9.57
N THR A 41 7.81 35.94 -10.14
CA THR A 41 8.98 36.79 -9.90
C THR A 41 8.58 38.23 -10.17
N SER A 42 8.93 39.10 -9.25
CA SER A 42 8.67 40.54 -9.37
C SER A 42 9.32 41.14 -10.61
N PRO A 43 8.64 41.99 -11.39
CA PRO A 43 9.25 42.76 -12.48
C PRO A 43 10.23 43.82 -12.01
N LEU A 44 10.24 44.13 -10.70
CA LEU A 44 11.07 45.21 -10.10
C LEU A 44 12.22 44.68 -9.25
N VAL A 45 12.61 43.42 -9.41
CA VAL A 45 13.76 42.83 -8.68
C VAL A 45 14.99 43.70 -8.79
N ASN A 46 15.67 43.88 -7.67
CA ASN A 46 16.84 44.76 -7.47
C ASN A 46 16.56 46.28 -7.59
N GLN A 47 15.31 46.68 -7.75
CA GLN A 47 14.96 48.10 -7.69
C GLN A 47 14.63 48.51 -6.25
N THR A 48 14.93 49.76 -5.92
CA THR A 48 14.52 50.38 -4.65
C THR A 48 13.15 51.00 -4.86
N VAL A 49 12.18 50.60 -4.06
CA VAL A 49 10.80 51.12 -4.12
C VAL A 49 10.34 51.59 -2.75
N THR A 50 9.34 52.47 -2.75
CA THR A 50 8.62 52.87 -1.54
C THR A 50 7.19 52.36 -1.63
N VAL A 51 6.75 51.58 -0.63
CA VAL A 51 5.36 51.12 -0.52
C VAL A 51 4.75 51.62 0.79
N SER A 52 3.42 51.61 0.86
CA SER A 52 2.68 51.88 2.09
C SER A 52 1.49 50.97 2.20
N GLY A 53 1.22 50.45 3.42
CA GLY A 53 0.11 49.56 3.68
C GLY A 53 -0.11 49.30 5.16
N ILE A 54 -1.09 48.48 5.47
CA ILE A 54 -1.40 48.04 6.84
C ILE A 54 -0.60 46.77 7.14
N VAL A 55 0.02 46.67 8.27
CA VAL A 55 0.68 45.46 8.78
C VAL A 55 -0.41 44.42 9.08
N VAL A 56 -0.49 43.36 8.28
CA VAL A 56 -1.47 42.28 8.36
C VAL A 56 -0.94 41.04 9.04
N GLY A 57 0.39 40.92 9.21
CA GLY A 57 1.05 39.86 9.95
C GLY A 57 2.40 40.34 10.49
N ASP A 58 2.56 40.29 11.78
CA ASP A 58 3.82 40.59 12.46
C ASP A 58 4.51 39.30 12.84
N PHE A 59 5.70 39.08 12.27
CA PHE A 59 6.56 37.93 12.50
C PHE A 59 7.99 38.36 12.79
N GLU A 60 8.14 39.53 13.40
CA GLU A 60 9.36 40.02 13.96
C GLU A 60 9.74 39.25 15.24
N ASN A 61 10.78 39.59 15.91
CA ASN A 61 11.20 38.92 17.12
C ASN A 61 10.33 39.34 18.32
N GLU A 62 9.42 38.52 18.76
CA GLU A 62 8.57 38.73 19.93
C GLU A 62 9.34 38.59 21.28
N GLY A 63 10.67 38.42 21.25
CA GLY A 63 11.52 38.31 22.42
C GLY A 63 11.35 37.05 23.25
N VAL A 64 10.74 36.03 22.73
CA VAL A 64 10.59 34.75 23.40
C VAL A 64 11.88 33.92 23.25
N ALA A 65 12.52 33.64 24.38
CA ALA A 65 13.77 32.90 24.39
C ALA A 65 13.63 31.51 23.75
N GLY A 66 14.56 31.19 22.83
CA GLY A 66 14.58 29.87 22.14
C GLY A 66 13.65 29.79 20.94
N GLN A 67 12.91 30.84 20.58
CA GLN A 67 12.08 30.88 19.38
C GLN A 67 12.74 31.70 18.27
N THR A 68 12.58 31.29 17.03
CA THR A 68 13.03 31.97 15.83
C THR A 68 11.84 32.28 14.94
N TYR A 69 11.63 33.55 14.63
CA TYR A 69 10.52 34.02 13.78
C TYR A 69 11.01 34.27 12.35
N LEU A 70 10.11 34.69 11.44
CA LEU A 70 10.44 34.98 10.05
C LEU A 70 11.35 36.20 9.89
N GLN A 71 11.54 37.01 10.96
CA GLN A 71 12.38 38.22 11.01
C GLN A 71 11.85 39.34 10.10
N GLY A 72 10.54 39.54 10.09
CA GLY A 72 9.90 40.56 9.32
C GLY A 72 8.40 40.57 9.50
N TYR A 73 7.75 41.35 8.66
CA TYR A 73 6.28 41.48 8.72
C TYR A 73 5.69 41.55 7.32
N TYR A 74 4.42 41.25 7.21
CA TYR A 74 3.64 41.40 6.00
C TYR A 74 2.82 42.70 6.06
N LEU A 75 2.92 43.52 5.02
CA LEU A 75 2.02 44.65 4.83
C LEU A 75 1.11 44.37 3.60
N GLN A 76 -0.10 44.87 3.65
CA GLN A 76 -1.04 44.84 2.54
C GLN A 76 -1.55 46.25 2.27
N ASP A 77 -1.51 46.71 1.02
CA ASP A 77 -2.00 48.03 0.65
C ASP A 77 -3.53 48.01 0.34
N ASP A 78 -4.05 49.12 -0.18
CA ASP A 78 -5.49 49.24 -0.46
C ASP A 78 -5.91 48.53 -1.77
N GLY A 79 -4.95 47.86 -2.46
CA GLY A 79 -5.14 47.08 -3.69
C GLY A 79 -5.17 47.93 -4.96
N ASP A 80 -4.73 47.35 -6.07
CA ASP A 80 -4.74 47.94 -7.39
C ASP A 80 -5.97 47.54 -8.22
N GLY A 81 -6.82 46.67 -7.67
CA GLY A 81 -8.03 46.14 -8.32
C GLY A 81 -7.74 45.04 -9.35
N ASN A 82 -6.51 44.59 -9.49
CA ASN A 82 -6.13 43.50 -10.39
C ASN A 82 -6.05 42.15 -9.64
N PRO A 83 -6.98 41.22 -9.84
CA PRO A 83 -6.97 39.94 -9.10
C PRO A 83 -5.83 38.99 -9.50
N ALA A 84 -5.01 39.37 -10.47
CA ALA A 84 -3.84 38.56 -10.90
C ALA A 84 -2.54 39.03 -10.25
N THR A 85 -2.58 40.08 -9.43
CA THR A 85 -1.44 40.58 -8.65
C THR A 85 -1.76 40.50 -7.17
N SER A 86 -0.75 40.27 -6.34
CA SER A 86 -0.91 40.28 -4.89
C SER A 86 -0.81 41.72 -4.39
N ASP A 87 -1.70 42.12 -3.47
CA ASP A 87 -1.64 43.39 -2.75
C ASP A 87 -0.85 43.29 -1.42
N GLY A 88 -0.24 42.14 -1.13
CA GLY A 88 0.57 41.86 0.05
C GLY A 88 2.06 41.73 -0.26
N ILE A 89 2.95 42.13 0.65
CA ILE A 89 4.39 41.95 0.49
C ILE A 89 5.08 41.73 1.84
N PHE A 90 6.10 40.86 1.86
CA PHE A 90 6.96 40.67 3.02
C PHE A 90 8.01 41.78 3.12
N VAL A 91 8.25 42.30 4.31
CA VAL A 91 9.31 43.22 4.61
C VAL A 91 10.28 42.55 5.58
N PHE A 92 11.48 42.26 5.12
CA PHE A 92 12.53 41.71 5.96
C PHE A 92 13.16 42.79 6.82
N SER A 93 12.88 42.81 8.13
CA SER A 93 13.35 43.80 9.11
C SER A 93 14.50 43.28 9.97
N GLY A 94 14.90 42.01 9.83
CA GLY A 94 15.94 41.37 10.62
C GLY A 94 15.51 41.08 12.06
N THR A 95 16.28 41.54 13.04
CA THR A 95 15.96 41.31 14.47
C THR A 95 15.24 42.50 15.10
N ALA A 96 14.78 43.49 14.33
CA ALA A 96 14.01 44.61 14.80
C ALA A 96 12.62 44.14 15.28
N ASN A 97 12.03 44.91 16.17
CA ASN A 97 10.62 44.78 16.61
C ASN A 97 10.01 46.17 16.52
N ASN A 98 9.61 46.55 15.31
CA ASN A 98 9.29 47.94 14.96
C ASN A 98 7.82 48.15 14.65
N VAL A 99 7.05 47.08 14.43
CA VAL A 99 5.65 47.19 14.00
C VAL A 99 4.73 46.38 14.91
N ARG A 100 3.45 46.66 14.78
CA ARG A 100 2.36 45.86 15.36
C ARG A 100 1.29 45.62 14.32
N LEU A 101 0.53 44.56 14.52
CA LEU A 101 -0.67 44.30 13.74
C LEU A 101 -1.59 45.52 13.72
N GLY A 102 -1.98 45.99 12.54
CA GLY A 102 -2.82 47.18 12.37
C GLY A 102 -2.05 48.51 12.28
N ASP A 103 -0.73 48.47 12.31
CA ASP A 103 0.04 49.68 11.99
C ASP A 103 -0.03 49.97 10.46
N ARG A 104 -0.26 51.23 10.08
CA ARG A 104 -0.01 51.69 8.72
C ARG A 104 1.43 52.13 8.62
N VAL A 105 2.16 51.53 7.73
CA VAL A 105 3.59 51.82 7.55
C VAL A 105 3.89 52.32 6.15
N GLN A 106 4.97 53.15 6.05
CA GLN A 106 5.60 53.52 4.81
C GLN A 106 7.03 53.05 4.86
N VAL A 107 7.43 52.20 3.88
CA VAL A 107 8.73 51.56 3.88
C VAL A 107 9.41 51.67 2.52
N THR A 108 10.72 52.01 2.52
CA THR A 108 11.57 52.01 1.33
C THR A 108 12.58 50.91 1.46
N GLY A 109 12.66 50.04 0.47
CA GLY A 109 13.59 48.92 0.45
C GLY A 109 13.88 48.41 -0.95
N THR A 110 14.80 47.46 -1.07
CA THR A 110 15.15 46.81 -2.32
C THR A 110 14.26 45.59 -2.53
N VAL A 111 13.60 45.50 -3.69
CA VAL A 111 12.83 44.34 -4.08
C VAL A 111 13.75 43.14 -4.31
N ALA A 112 13.48 42.02 -3.69
CA ALA A 112 14.26 40.80 -3.78
C ALA A 112 13.37 39.56 -3.84
N GLU A 113 13.84 38.54 -4.52
CA GLU A 113 13.25 37.20 -4.45
C GLU A 113 14.02 36.35 -3.44
N PHE A 114 13.37 35.98 -2.36
CA PHE A 114 13.96 35.07 -1.40
C PHE A 114 13.18 33.78 -1.35
N ARG A 115 13.76 32.74 -1.91
CA ARG A 115 13.09 31.42 -2.01
C ARG A 115 11.76 31.50 -2.76
N GLN A 116 11.76 32.29 -3.84
CA GLN A 116 10.62 32.61 -4.71
C GLN A 116 9.54 33.49 -4.04
N GLN A 117 9.70 33.93 -2.83
CA GLN A 117 8.86 34.94 -2.22
C GLN A 117 9.37 36.33 -2.56
N THR A 118 8.51 37.16 -3.11
CA THR A 118 8.79 38.58 -3.34
C THR A 118 8.83 39.32 -2.01
N GLN A 119 9.89 40.02 -1.72
CA GLN A 119 10.07 40.77 -0.48
C GLN A 119 10.78 42.10 -0.65
N LEU A 120 10.63 43.00 0.31
CA LEU A 120 11.52 44.13 0.51
C LEU A 120 12.64 43.75 1.47
N SER A 121 13.87 43.93 1.01
CA SER A 121 15.10 43.80 1.81
C SER A 121 15.89 45.10 1.81
N ASN A 122 16.99 45.13 2.58
CA ASN A 122 17.82 46.34 2.67
C ASN A 122 16.98 47.60 2.90
N VAL A 123 16.10 47.56 3.92
CA VAL A 123 15.24 48.69 4.26
C VAL A 123 16.06 49.91 4.60
N THR A 124 15.86 51.01 3.85
CA THR A 124 16.59 52.28 3.99
C THR A 124 15.77 53.37 4.70
N SER A 125 14.44 53.24 4.66
CA SER A 125 13.53 54.17 5.36
C SER A 125 12.30 53.39 5.84
N PHE A 126 11.84 53.71 7.05
CA PHE A 126 10.70 53.08 7.69
C PHE A 126 10.01 54.09 8.59
N THR A 127 8.69 54.18 8.49
CA THR A 127 7.87 55.08 9.33
C THR A 127 6.55 54.43 9.65
N VAL A 128 6.16 54.38 10.91
CA VAL A 128 4.79 54.08 11.34
C VAL A 128 3.95 55.32 11.22
N CYS A 129 3.01 55.33 10.31
CA CYS A 129 2.13 56.46 9.96
C CYS A 129 1.00 56.65 10.95
N SER A 130 0.37 55.55 11.33
CA SER A 130 -0.71 55.46 12.31
C SER A 130 -0.79 54.05 12.86
N SER A 131 -1.35 53.88 14.03
CA SER A 131 -1.55 52.56 14.68
C SER A 131 -3.03 52.32 14.91
N ASP A 132 -3.35 51.07 15.31
CA ASP A 132 -4.72 50.57 15.57
C ASP A 132 -5.68 50.74 14.39
N ASN A 133 -5.15 50.68 13.15
CA ASN A 133 -6.00 50.70 11.98
C ASN A 133 -6.72 49.34 11.84
N PRO A 134 -7.97 49.35 11.34
CA PRO A 134 -8.64 48.09 11.01
C PRO A 134 -7.85 47.33 9.95
N LEU A 135 -7.73 46.01 10.14
CA LEU A 135 -7.12 45.15 9.14
C LEU A 135 -7.97 45.12 7.87
N PRO A 136 -7.37 45.00 6.68
CA PRO A 136 -8.10 44.65 5.48
C PRO A 136 -8.96 43.42 5.72
N ALA A 137 -10.13 43.35 5.09
CA ALA A 137 -10.96 42.16 5.16
C ALA A 137 -10.18 40.97 4.55
N PRO A 138 -10.08 39.82 5.25
CA PRO A 138 -9.38 38.67 4.69
C PRO A 138 -10.00 38.23 3.36
N VAL A 139 -9.15 37.97 2.37
CA VAL A 139 -9.62 37.45 1.08
C VAL A 139 -10.14 36.02 1.32
N GLN A 140 -11.41 35.79 0.97
CA GLN A 140 -12.01 34.48 1.12
C GLN A 140 -11.55 33.57 0.00
N ILE A 141 -10.89 32.48 0.36
CA ILE A 141 -10.35 31.48 -0.56
C ILE A 141 -10.97 30.11 -0.31
N SER A 142 -10.84 29.25 -1.30
CA SER A 142 -11.23 27.84 -1.18
C SER A 142 -10.31 26.95 -2.02
N LEU A 143 -9.99 25.76 -1.51
CA LEU A 143 -9.31 24.73 -2.29
C LEU A 143 -10.32 24.04 -3.21
N PRO A 144 -9.90 23.55 -4.41
CA PRO A 144 -8.54 23.53 -4.93
C PRO A 144 -8.06 24.88 -5.48
N LEU A 145 -6.76 25.17 -5.34
CA LEU A 145 -6.10 26.35 -5.89
C LEU A 145 -4.95 25.95 -6.82
N THR A 146 -4.81 26.63 -7.96
CA THR A 146 -3.61 26.51 -8.79
C THR A 146 -2.42 27.25 -8.19
N ALA A 147 -1.21 27.02 -8.71
CA ALA A 147 -0.02 27.74 -8.29
C ALA A 147 -0.16 29.25 -8.54
N GLU A 148 -0.69 29.66 -9.70
CA GLU A 148 -0.92 31.05 -10.08
C GLU A 148 -1.94 31.74 -9.16
N GLN A 149 -3.00 31.00 -8.74
CA GLN A 149 -3.97 31.52 -7.78
C GLN A 149 -3.38 31.71 -6.39
N ARG A 150 -2.44 30.86 -6.00
CA ARG A 150 -1.71 31.01 -4.72
C ARG A 150 -0.73 32.16 -4.77
N GLU A 151 -0.04 32.29 -5.91
CA GLU A 151 0.90 33.41 -6.15
C GLU A 151 0.22 34.76 -6.07
N ALA A 152 -0.93 34.91 -6.73
CA ALA A 152 -1.73 36.14 -6.66
C ALA A 152 -2.24 36.51 -5.26
N LEU A 153 -1.99 35.66 -4.27
CA LEU A 153 -2.34 35.87 -2.86
C LEU A 153 -1.10 35.94 -1.94
N GLU A 154 0.11 35.85 -2.50
CA GLU A 154 1.33 35.85 -1.72
C GLU A 154 1.41 37.11 -0.82
N GLY A 155 1.67 36.94 0.46
CA GLY A 155 1.73 38.03 1.43
C GLY A 155 0.40 38.61 1.87
N MET A 156 -0.73 38.20 1.28
CA MET A 156 -2.06 38.71 1.64
C MET A 156 -2.68 37.98 2.81
N LEU A 157 -3.54 38.68 3.54
CA LEU A 157 -4.40 38.14 4.57
C LEU A 157 -5.55 37.36 3.92
N VAL A 158 -5.64 36.05 4.18
CA VAL A 158 -6.65 35.16 3.60
C VAL A 158 -7.43 34.40 4.68
N THR A 159 -8.59 33.87 4.31
CA THR A 159 -9.38 32.98 5.17
C THR A 159 -10.13 31.93 4.34
N PHE A 160 -10.27 30.71 4.91
CA PHE A 160 -11.07 29.65 4.28
C PHE A 160 -12.56 29.71 4.62
N GLY A 161 -12.98 30.68 5.42
CA GLY A 161 -14.39 30.83 5.80
C GLY A 161 -14.98 29.51 6.37
N ASN A 162 -16.02 29.01 5.73
CA ASN A 162 -16.73 27.79 6.17
C ASN A 162 -16.35 26.52 5.38
N GLN A 163 -15.35 26.57 4.49
CA GLN A 163 -14.95 25.37 3.75
C GLN A 163 -14.49 24.30 4.77
N PRO A 164 -15.06 23.09 4.73
CA PRO A 164 -14.56 22.01 5.55
C PRO A 164 -13.18 21.57 5.05
N LEU A 165 -12.18 21.64 5.94
CA LEU A 165 -10.85 21.18 5.69
C LEU A 165 -10.47 20.14 6.74
N PHE A 166 -9.66 19.18 6.33
CA PHE A 166 -9.27 18.03 7.14
C PHE A 166 -7.76 17.90 7.18
N VAL A 167 -7.22 17.47 8.31
CA VAL A 167 -5.80 17.17 8.44
C VAL A 167 -5.42 16.10 7.42
N SER A 168 -4.46 16.41 6.56
CA SER A 168 -3.91 15.48 5.56
C SER A 168 -2.49 15.04 5.90
N ASP A 169 -1.69 15.86 6.60
CA ASP A 169 -0.33 15.51 6.99
C ASP A 169 0.01 16.10 8.35
N SER A 170 0.53 15.28 9.25
CA SER A 170 1.04 15.70 10.58
C SER A 170 2.49 15.27 10.81
N PHE A 171 3.22 14.86 9.76
CA PHE A 171 4.60 14.37 9.85
C PHE A 171 5.54 15.43 10.46
N LEU A 172 5.40 16.68 10.04
CA LEU A 172 6.24 17.78 10.49
C LEU A 172 5.75 18.47 11.78
N LEU A 173 4.61 18.05 12.31
CA LEU A 173 3.97 18.74 13.43
C LEU A 173 4.86 18.85 14.67
N GLY A 174 5.40 17.73 15.16
CA GLY A 174 6.25 17.76 16.37
C GLY A 174 7.60 18.43 16.17
N ARG A 175 8.13 18.38 14.94
CA ARG A 175 9.48 18.86 14.65
C ARG A 175 9.52 20.32 14.17
N HIS A 176 8.45 20.78 13.54
CA HIS A 176 8.41 22.10 12.91
C HIS A 176 7.12 22.88 13.15
N GLY A 177 6.18 22.36 13.93
CA GLY A 177 4.90 23.01 14.15
C GLY A 177 3.97 23.01 12.92
N GLU A 178 4.36 22.35 11.84
CA GLU A 178 3.67 22.38 10.55
C GLU A 178 2.73 21.18 10.37
N LEU A 179 1.57 21.40 9.78
CA LEU A 179 0.66 20.35 9.33
C LEU A 179 0.01 20.76 8.02
N SER A 180 -0.45 19.78 7.21
CA SER A 180 -1.21 20.06 6.01
C SER A 180 -2.69 19.75 6.20
N VAL A 181 -3.54 20.55 5.54
CA VAL A 181 -4.98 20.32 5.45
C VAL A 181 -5.40 20.19 4.01
N ALA A 182 -6.47 19.43 3.76
CA ALA A 182 -7.04 19.20 2.45
C ALA A 182 -8.56 19.19 2.49
N THR A 183 -9.20 19.26 1.32
CA THR A 183 -10.67 19.22 1.18
C THR A 183 -11.27 17.87 1.57
N GLU A 184 -10.45 16.81 1.55
CA GLU A 184 -10.84 15.43 1.82
C GLU A 184 -9.59 14.61 2.19
N ARG A 185 -9.76 13.33 2.53
CA ARG A 185 -8.64 12.40 2.64
C ARG A 185 -8.06 12.13 1.24
N LEU A 186 -6.82 12.51 1.03
CA LEU A 186 -6.13 12.30 -0.24
C LEU A 186 -5.48 10.93 -0.26
N PHE A 187 -5.68 10.19 -1.34
CA PHE A 187 -5.03 8.89 -1.52
C PHE A 187 -3.82 9.03 -2.45
N THR A 188 -2.80 8.20 -2.20
CA THR A 188 -1.71 8.00 -3.16
C THR A 188 -2.31 7.61 -4.51
N PRO A 189 -1.91 8.24 -5.62
CA PRO A 189 -2.56 8.02 -6.92
C PRO A 189 -2.66 6.55 -7.32
N THR A 190 -1.58 5.78 -7.16
CA THR A 190 -1.54 4.35 -7.47
C THR A 190 -2.23 3.44 -6.44
N GLN A 191 -2.76 4.02 -5.37
CA GLN A 191 -3.69 3.31 -4.47
C GLN A 191 -5.07 3.16 -5.10
N ILE A 192 -5.54 4.18 -5.82
CA ILE A 192 -6.94 4.28 -6.28
C ILE A 192 -7.10 4.18 -7.80
N ALA A 193 -6.03 4.35 -8.57
CA ALA A 193 -6.08 4.37 -10.03
C ALA A 193 -4.84 3.73 -10.65
N ALA A 194 -4.96 3.33 -11.91
CA ALA A 194 -3.85 2.78 -12.68
C ALA A 194 -2.68 3.78 -12.79
N PRO A 195 -1.42 3.31 -12.85
CA PRO A 195 -0.24 4.18 -12.90
C PRO A 195 -0.28 5.23 -14.02
N SER A 196 -0.92 4.94 -15.15
CA SER A 196 -1.09 5.90 -16.26
C SER A 196 -1.92 7.15 -15.91
N GLN A 197 -2.71 7.11 -14.83
CA GLN A 197 -3.53 8.22 -14.34
C GLN A 197 -2.88 8.96 -13.18
N ALA A 198 -1.76 8.46 -12.67
CA ALA A 198 -1.15 8.92 -11.42
C ALA A 198 -0.75 10.39 -11.46
N ALA A 199 -0.18 10.87 -12.57
CA ALA A 199 0.24 12.28 -12.72
C ALA A 199 -0.93 13.25 -12.57
N ALA A 200 -2.06 12.95 -13.19
CA ALA A 200 -3.24 13.82 -13.15
C ALA A 200 -3.85 13.86 -11.73
N ILE A 201 -3.92 12.72 -11.06
CA ILE A 201 -4.42 12.61 -9.68
C ILE A 201 -3.47 13.33 -8.72
N GLN A 202 -2.14 13.18 -8.89
CA GLN A 202 -1.17 13.88 -8.07
C GLN A 202 -1.30 15.40 -8.20
N ALA A 203 -1.41 15.90 -9.43
CA ALA A 203 -1.61 17.32 -9.67
C ALA A 203 -2.90 17.86 -9.02
N GLU A 204 -3.97 17.07 -9.02
CA GLU A 204 -5.21 17.43 -8.34
C GLU A 204 -5.08 17.36 -6.81
N ASN A 205 -4.38 16.35 -6.26
CA ASN A 205 -4.07 16.26 -4.83
C ASN A 205 -3.29 17.50 -4.36
N ASP A 206 -2.31 17.96 -5.15
CA ASP A 206 -1.49 19.13 -4.81
C ASP A 206 -2.31 20.43 -4.81
N ARG A 207 -3.33 20.53 -5.67
CA ARG A 207 -4.26 21.68 -5.67
C ARG A 207 -5.23 21.66 -4.48
N LYS A 208 -5.58 20.45 -3.97
CA LYS A 208 -6.57 20.25 -2.90
C LYS A 208 -6.01 20.42 -1.49
N ARG A 209 -4.72 20.62 -1.31
CA ARG A 209 -4.07 20.73 0.00
C ARG A 209 -3.31 22.03 0.18
N ILE A 210 -3.14 22.44 1.42
CA ILE A 210 -2.28 23.56 1.83
C ILE A 210 -1.72 23.30 3.21
N ARG A 211 -0.53 23.85 3.48
CA ARG A 211 0.11 23.75 4.78
C ARG A 211 -0.36 24.87 5.72
N ILE A 212 -0.44 24.53 7.01
CA ILE A 212 -0.62 25.49 8.10
C ILE A 212 0.64 25.41 8.97
N ASP A 213 1.16 26.56 9.35
CA ASP A 213 2.39 26.71 10.10
C ASP A 213 2.11 27.30 11.49
N ASP A 214 3.01 27.12 12.44
CA ASP A 214 2.90 27.66 13.81
C ASP A 214 3.46 29.08 13.98
N ARG A 215 3.83 29.78 12.89
CA ARG A 215 4.46 31.10 12.85
C ARG A 215 5.97 31.12 13.12
N LEU A 216 6.58 29.96 13.43
CA LEU A 216 7.98 29.87 13.84
C LEU A 216 8.85 29.17 12.81
N LEU A 217 10.12 29.56 12.75
CA LEU A 217 11.17 28.80 12.09
C LEU A 217 11.89 27.85 13.04
N THR A 218 11.48 27.82 14.30
CA THR A 218 12.09 27.00 15.36
C THR A 218 11.93 25.51 15.05
N GLN A 219 13.06 24.79 15.06
CA GLN A 219 13.02 23.33 15.02
C GLN A 219 12.80 22.78 16.44
N ASN A 220 11.94 21.79 16.55
CA ASN A 220 11.51 21.17 17.81
C ASN A 220 10.89 22.21 18.79
N PRO A 221 9.84 22.93 18.36
CA PRO A 221 9.20 23.93 19.21
C PRO A 221 8.66 23.27 20.49
N ASP A 222 8.85 23.92 21.63
CA ASP A 222 8.29 23.49 22.90
C ASP A 222 7.62 24.70 23.59
N PRO A 223 6.28 24.71 23.65
CA PRO A 223 5.33 23.66 23.25
C PRO A 223 5.09 23.61 21.73
N VAL A 224 4.63 22.45 21.23
CA VAL A 224 3.97 22.34 19.92
C VAL A 224 2.54 22.83 20.10
N ILE A 225 2.17 23.92 19.44
CA ILE A 225 0.90 24.63 19.72
C ILE A 225 -0.35 23.92 19.17
N TYR A 226 -0.20 23.08 18.15
CA TYR A 226 -1.32 22.33 17.57
C TYR A 226 -1.42 20.92 18.16
N PRO A 227 -2.66 20.34 18.34
CA PRO A 227 -3.95 20.98 18.09
C PRO A 227 -4.32 21.99 19.18
N THR A 228 -5.02 23.04 18.77
CA THR A 228 -5.55 24.04 19.70
C THR A 228 -6.95 23.66 20.17
N PRO A 229 -7.28 23.90 21.45
CA PRO A 229 -6.40 24.35 22.51
C PRO A 229 -5.54 23.22 23.09
N GLY A 230 -4.46 23.57 23.78
CA GLY A 230 -3.69 22.67 24.65
C GLY A 230 -2.40 22.11 24.05
N GLY A 231 -2.20 22.21 22.73
CA GLY A 231 -1.00 21.72 22.07
C GLY A 231 -0.92 20.18 21.98
N LEU A 232 0.14 19.68 21.36
CA LEU A 232 0.36 18.27 21.14
C LEU A 232 0.74 17.53 22.44
N SER A 233 0.07 16.41 22.68
CA SER A 233 0.45 15.43 23.69
C SER A 233 -0.11 14.05 23.34
N ALA A 234 0.30 13.01 24.05
CA ALA A 234 -0.32 11.69 23.91
C ALA A 234 -1.83 11.68 24.22
N ALA A 235 -2.29 12.59 25.11
CA ALA A 235 -3.69 12.72 25.47
C ALA A 235 -4.47 13.72 24.60
N ASN A 236 -3.78 14.67 23.97
CA ASN A 236 -4.38 15.69 23.09
C ASN A 236 -3.64 15.67 21.74
N THR A 237 -4.12 14.86 20.83
CA THR A 237 -3.52 14.68 19.50
C THR A 237 -4.44 15.15 18.39
N VAL A 238 -3.86 15.31 17.22
CA VAL A 238 -4.57 15.50 15.96
C VAL A 238 -4.32 14.30 15.06
N ARG A 239 -5.37 13.85 14.39
CA ARG A 239 -5.28 12.70 13.51
C ARG A 239 -5.58 13.06 12.05
N GLY A 240 -5.01 12.31 11.14
CA GLY A 240 -5.40 12.39 9.75
C GLY A 240 -6.91 12.24 9.58
N GLY A 241 -7.56 13.21 8.91
CA GLY A 241 -9.01 13.27 8.77
C GLY A 241 -9.75 14.05 9.87
N ASP A 242 -9.07 14.59 10.90
CA ASP A 242 -9.68 15.53 11.82
C ASP A 242 -9.98 16.85 11.13
N ARG A 243 -11.13 17.46 11.49
CA ARG A 243 -11.57 18.71 10.88
C ARG A 243 -10.82 19.89 11.46
N VAL A 244 -10.44 20.81 10.57
CA VAL A 244 -9.84 22.10 10.93
C VAL A 244 -10.75 23.23 10.47
N SER A 245 -10.89 24.24 11.31
CA SER A 245 -11.71 25.43 11.06
C SER A 245 -10.99 26.68 11.57
N ASN A 246 -11.55 27.86 11.26
CA ASN A 246 -10.98 29.13 11.67
C ASN A 246 -9.55 29.34 11.16
N ILE A 247 -9.31 28.95 9.89
CA ILE A 247 -8.01 29.14 9.26
C ILE A 247 -8.01 30.54 8.63
N THR A 248 -7.36 31.47 9.32
CA THR A 248 -7.13 32.84 8.84
C THR A 248 -5.66 33.17 9.08
N GLY A 249 -5.01 33.76 8.10
CA GLY A 249 -3.59 34.10 8.19
C GLY A 249 -3.03 34.62 6.89
N ILE A 250 -1.73 34.72 6.82
CA ILE A 250 -1.00 35.19 5.65
C ILE A 250 -0.65 34.02 4.74
N MET A 251 -0.99 34.15 3.45
CA MET A 251 -0.50 33.23 2.41
C MET A 251 1.00 33.51 2.20
N THR A 252 1.84 32.55 2.60
CA THR A 252 3.28 32.71 2.48
C THR A 252 3.88 31.64 1.60
N GLN A 253 5.08 31.89 1.10
CA GLN A 253 5.85 30.95 0.31
C GLN A 253 7.21 30.72 0.97
N LEU A 254 7.49 29.48 1.35
CA LEU A 254 8.76 29.10 1.95
C LEU A 254 9.24 27.78 1.33
N ARG A 255 10.50 27.45 1.55
CA ARG A 255 10.98 26.12 1.17
C ARG A 255 10.19 25.03 1.87
N GLY A 256 9.77 24.02 1.12
CA GLY A 256 9.24 22.80 1.63
C GLY A 256 10.26 22.03 2.47
N ARG A 257 9.83 20.95 3.10
CA ARG A 257 10.66 20.02 3.84
C ARG A 257 10.38 18.61 3.34
N ASN A 258 11.46 17.85 3.17
CA ASN A 258 11.34 16.44 2.79
C ASN A 258 10.81 15.59 3.96
N VAL A 259 10.66 14.29 3.71
CA VAL A 259 10.19 13.32 4.72
C VAL A 259 11.12 13.17 5.94
N SER A 260 12.37 13.63 5.85
CA SER A 260 13.28 13.69 7.00
C SER A 260 13.15 14.99 7.78
N GLY A 261 12.31 15.93 7.31
CA GLY A 261 12.18 17.27 7.87
C GLY A 261 13.30 18.21 7.45
N ASP A 262 14.17 17.80 6.54
CA ASP A 262 15.22 18.67 5.99
C ASP A 262 14.63 19.57 4.90
N VAL A 263 15.19 20.77 4.78
CA VAL A 263 14.78 21.72 3.74
C VAL A 263 15.09 21.13 2.37
N ASP A 264 14.10 20.98 1.53
CA ASP A 264 14.24 20.56 0.14
C ASP A 264 14.22 21.76 -0.83
N ALA A 265 14.37 21.49 -2.12
CA ALA A 265 14.35 22.52 -3.15
C ALA A 265 12.93 22.93 -3.57
N THR A 266 11.90 22.21 -3.11
CA THR A 266 10.52 22.51 -3.46
C THR A 266 10.04 23.74 -2.72
N ILE A 267 9.19 24.53 -3.36
CA ILE A 267 8.56 25.69 -2.76
C ILE A 267 7.15 25.28 -2.35
N ASP A 268 6.76 25.71 -1.16
CA ASP A 268 5.51 25.30 -0.56
C ASP A 268 4.74 26.50 -0.03
N TYR A 269 3.50 26.67 -0.53
CA TYR A 269 2.59 27.69 -0.02
C TYR A 269 1.97 27.22 1.29
N ARG A 270 1.92 28.13 2.24
CA ARG A 270 1.36 27.87 3.58
C ARG A 270 0.62 29.05 4.14
N ILE A 271 -0.17 28.80 5.15
CA ILE A 271 -0.83 29.83 5.93
C ILE A 271 -0.13 29.97 7.26
N HIS A 272 0.44 31.16 7.51
CA HIS A 272 0.88 31.58 8.84
C HIS A 272 -0.28 32.32 9.53
N PRO A 273 -0.86 31.81 10.62
CA PRO A 273 -1.84 32.57 11.39
C PRO A 273 -1.28 33.96 11.72
N ASN A 274 -2.02 34.99 11.40
CA ASN A 274 -1.54 36.36 11.61
C ASN A 274 -1.67 36.86 13.03
N ASP A 275 -2.59 36.28 13.81
CA ASP A 275 -2.85 36.62 15.21
C ASP A 275 -2.66 35.37 16.10
N PRO A 276 -1.73 35.40 17.08
CA PRO A 276 -1.52 34.29 17.99
C PRO A 276 -2.75 33.94 18.87
N ASN A 277 -3.72 34.85 18.97
CA ASN A 277 -4.95 34.64 19.73
C ASN A 277 -6.08 34.06 18.87
N ASN A 278 -5.90 34.01 17.54
CA ASN A 278 -6.91 33.53 16.61
C ASN A 278 -6.37 32.37 15.77
N LEU A 279 -5.95 31.31 16.43
CA LEU A 279 -5.37 30.12 15.79
C LEU A 279 -6.43 29.20 15.20
N PRO A 280 -6.08 28.35 14.21
CA PRO A 280 -6.91 27.27 13.70
C PRO A 280 -7.45 26.38 14.82
N ARG A 281 -8.70 25.91 14.69
CA ARG A 281 -9.38 25.06 15.66
C ARG A 281 -9.56 23.66 15.13
N PHE A 282 -9.25 22.68 15.94
CA PHE A 282 -9.33 21.27 15.59
C PHE A 282 -10.54 20.58 16.24
N THR A 283 -11.19 19.73 15.46
CA THR A 283 -12.31 18.90 15.92
C THR A 283 -11.99 17.45 15.59
N ALA A 284 -11.98 16.58 16.60
CA ALA A 284 -11.73 15.15 16.45
C ALA A 284 -12.90 14.49 15.70
N THR A 285 -12.84 14.50 14.36
CA THR A 285 -13.80 13.81 13.47
C THR A 285 -13.35 12.40 13.12
N ASN A 286 -12.08 12.07 13.40
CA ASN A 286 -11.50 10.73 13.29
C ASN A 286 -10.95 10.28 14.66
N PRO A 287 -11.81 9.93 15.63
CA PRO A 287 -11.36 9.55 16.96
C PRO A 287 -10.54 8.27 16.94
N ARG A 288 -9.62 8.10 17.90
CA ARG A 288 -8.81 6.89 18.08
C ARG A 288 -9.69 5.65 18.24
N PRO A 289 -9.56 4.63 17.36
CA PRO A 289 -10.31 3.38 17.48
C PRO A 289 -9.71 2.53 18.63
N GLN A 290 -10.42 2.49 19.76
CA GLN A 290 -9.93 1.83 20.99
C GLN A 290 -9.82 0.30 20.84
N ASN A 291 -10.58 -0.29 19.93
CA ASN A 291 -10.58 -1.72 19.66
C ASN A 291 -10.36 -1.96 18.15
N PRO A 292 -9.73 -3.07 17.78
CA PRO A 292 -9.64 -3.45 16.38
C PRO A 292 -11.04 -3.68 15.78
N PRO A 293 -11.21 -3.40 14.48
CA PRO A 293 -12.45 -3.69 13.78
C PRO A 293 -12.81 -5.17 13.85
N SER A 294 -14.09 -5.47 13.94
CA SER A 294 -14.55 -6.85 13.88
C SER A 294 -14.40 -7.40 12.47
N VAL A 295 -13.75 -8.54 12.34
CA VAL A 295 -13.60 -9.28 11.07
C VAL A 295 -14.40 -10.57 11.05
N GLY A 296 -15.10 -10.90 12.16
CA GLY A 296 -15.88 -12.14 12.30
C GLY A 296 -14.98 -13.39 12.34
N GLY A 297 -15.61 -14.53 12.10
CA GLY A 297 -14.92 -15.82 12.04
C GLY A 297 -14.59 -16.45 13.39
N SER A 298 -14.21 -17.72 13.34
CA SER A 298 -13.73 -18.51 14.48
C SER A 298 -12.22 -18.49 14.63
N LEU A 299 -11.51 -17.93 13.66
CA LEU A 299 -10.08 -17.77 13.63
C LEU A 299 -9.75 -16.34 13.16
N ARG A 300 -8.83 -15.68 13.83
CA ARG A 300 -8.35 -14.36 13.46
C ARG A 300 -6.86 -14.42 13.13
N VAL A 301 -6.52 -13.94 11.93
CA VAL A 301 -5.14 -13.80 11.45
C VAL A 301 -4.83 -12.33 11.32
N ALA A 302 -3.65 -11.92 11.75
CA ALA A 302 -3.18 -10.55 11.58
C ALA A 302 -1.81 -10.51 10.90
N SER A 303 -1.49 -9.38 10.28
CA SER A 303 -0.15 -9.00 9.85
C SER A 303 0.18 -7.63 10.41
N PHE A 304 1.41 -7.46 10.91
CA PHE A 304 1.85 -6.21 11.52
C PHE A 304 3.33 -5.95 11.25
N ASN A 305 3.63 -4.82 10.60
CA ASN A 305 4.96 -4.26 10.51
C ASN A 305 5.29 -3.58 11.85
N LEU A 306 6.40 -3.97 12.50
CA LEU A 306 6.76 -3.59 13.87
C LEU A 306 7.61 -2.32 13.96
N PHE A 307 7.92 -1.68 12.81
CA PHE A 307 8.77 -0.51 12.76
C PHE A 307 10.14 -0.76 13.40
N ASN A 308 10.89 -1.73 12.84
CA ASN A 308 12.23 -2.12 13.28
C ASN A 308 12.29 -2.51 14.78
N TYR A 309 11.67 -3.63 15.14
CA TYR A 309 11.70 -4.15 16.52
C TYR A 309 13.03 -4.81 16.82
N PHE A 310 13.93 -4.06 17.43
CA PHE A 310 15.30 -4.47 17.78
C PHE A 310 15.51 -4.41 19.29
N ASN A 311 16.01 -5.49 19.86
CA ASN A 311 16.47 -5.52 21.25
C ASN A 311 18.00 -5.42 21.38
N THR A 312 18.72 -5.38 20.26
CA THR A 312 20.14 -5.09 20.15
C THR A 312 20.37 -3.62 19.81
N PHE A 313 21.43 -3.00 20.36
CA PHE A 313 21.70 -1.58 20.20
C PHE A 313 23.08 -1.31 19.60
N GLY A 314 23.23 -0.14 18.97
CA GLY A 314 24.50 0.36 18.44
C GLY A 314 24.90 -0.31 17.13
N ASN A 315 26.11 -0.88 17.09
CA ASN A 315 26.70 -1.52 15.90
C ASN A 315 26.94 -3.01 16.11
N ALA A 316 25.99 -3.72 16.72
CA ALA A 316 26.13 -5.13 17.02
C ALA A 316 25.10 -6.01 16.29
N CYS A 317 24.35 -5.42 15.34
CA CYS A 317 23.28 -6.11 14.63
C CYS A 317 23.81 -6.92 13.43
N PHE A 318 23.07 -7.96 13.09
CA PHE A 318 23.28 -8.71 11.86
C PHE A 318 22.90 -7.84 10.62
N PRO A 319 23.55 -7.99 9.48
CA PRO A 319 24.77 -8.77 9.24
C PRO A 319 26.07 -8.02 9.64
N ASN A 320 27.10 -8.77 10.00
CA ASN A 320 28.48 -8.25 10.15
C ASN A 320 28.66 -7.13 11.21
N ASN A 321 27.90 -7.16 12.31
CA ASN A 321 27.90 -6.11 13.33
C ASN A 321 27.60 -4.73 12.73
N SER A 322 26.58 -4.65 11.88
CA SER A 322 26.10 -3.41 11.29
C SER A 322 25.36 -2.53 12.32
N SER A 323 25.11 -1.28 11.96
CA SER A 323 24.31 -0.37 12.75
C SER A 323 22.88 -0.93 12.90
N CYS A 324 22.40 -0.98 14.14
CA CYS A 324 21.04 -1.40 14.45
C CYS A 324 20.03 -0.34 13.98
N GLN A 325 18.87 -0.78 13.46
CA GLN A 325 17.89 0.10 12.82
C GLN A 325 16.73 0.50 13.75
N GLY A 326 16.56 -0.20 14.87
CA GLY A 326 15.46 0.02 15.80
C GLY A 326 15.76 1.05 16.88
N ALA A 327 15.25 0.79 18.07
CA ALA A 327 15.47 1.62 19.25
C ALA A 327 16.97 1.85 19.50
N SER A 328 17.34 3.10 19.80
CA SER A 328 18.75 3.48 20.02
C SER A 328 19.28 3.09 21.40
N ASN A 329 18.39 2.77 22.33
CA ASN A 329 18.71 2.47 23.73
C ASN A 329 17.56 1.72 24.43
N ALA A 330 17.83 1.20 25.62
CA ALA A 330 16.87 0.43 26.41
C ALA A 330 15.57 1.19 26.76
N THR A 331 15.62 2.51 26.91
CA THR A 331 14.43 3.31 27.19
C THR A 331 13.50 3.36 25.98
N GLU A 332 14.03 3.61 24.78
CA GLU A 332 13.27 3.60 23.54
C GLU A 332 12.73 2.19 23.25
N PHE A 333 13.55 1.16 23.47
CA PHE A 333 13.12 -0.23 23.31
C PHE A 333 11.93 -0.56 24.23
N THR A 334 12.01 -0.21 25.51
CA THR A 334 10.90 -0.44 26.45
C THR A 334 9.63 0.25 25.98
N ARG A 335 9.73 1.48 25.52
CA ARG A 335 8.59 2.25 24.98
C ARG A 335 7.99 1.58 23.75
N GLN A 336 8.80 1.17 22.77
CA GLN A 336 8.35 0.46 21.57
C GLN A 336 7.67 -0.84 21.94
N ARG A 337 8.32 -1.63 22.76
CA ARG A 337 7.84 -2.92 23.27
C ARG A 337 6.48 -2.81 23.95
N ASP A 338 6.31 -1.86 24.86
CA ASP A 338 5.04 -1.65 25.58
C ASP A 338 3.89 -1.33 24.64
N LYS A 339 4.11 -0.44 23.65
CA LYS A 339 3.11 -0.08 22.64
C LYS A 339 2.73 -1.28 21.76
N LEU A 340 3.72 -2.03 21.26
CA LEU A 340 3.52 -3.20 20.40
C LEU A 340 2.81 -4.33 21.15
N ILE A 341 3.19 -4.60 22.41
CA ILE A 341 2.51 -5.59 23.26
C ILE A 341 1.04 -5.21 23.43
N GLU A 342 0.74 -3.94 23.71
CA GLU A 342 -0.64 -3.49 23.88
C GLU A 342 -1.43 -3.57 22.58
N ALA A 343 -0.82 -3.26 21.42
CA ALA A 343 -1.45 -3.41 20.11
C ALA A 343 -1.77 -4.90 19.82
N ILE A 344 -0.81 -5.81 19.96
CA ILE A 344 -0.99 -7.23 19.70
C ILE A 344 -2.00 -7.84 20.70
N ARG A 345 -1.92 -7.47 21.98
CA ARG A 345 -2.88 -7.89 23.00
C ARG A 345 -4.32 -7.52 22.65
N ARG A 346 -4.55 -6.28 22.14
CA ARG A 346 -5.90 -5.85 21.73
C ARG A 346 -6.34 -6.48 20.42
N MET A 347 -5.46 -6.72 19.47
CA MET A 347 -5.78 -7.47 18.25
C MET A 347 -6.29 -8.86 18.59
N ASP A 348 -5.75 -9.47 19.63
CA ASP A 348 -6.13 -10.80 20.13
C ASP A 348 -6.19 -11.84 19.00
N ALA A 349 -5.28 -11.74 18.02
CA ALA A 349 -5.24 -12.62 16.87
C ALA A 349 -4.66 -13.99 17.24
N ASP A 350 -5.14 -15.02 16.57
CA ASP A 350 -4.66 -16.41 16.78
C ASP A 350 -3.32 -16.66 16.10
N ILE A 351 -3.06 -15.93 15.00
CA ILE A 351 -1.82 -15.94 14.22
C ILE A 351 -1.47 -14.50 13.89
N VAL A 352 -0.22 -14.10 14.09
CA VAL A 352 0.29 -12.79 13.67
C VAL A 352 1.55 -12.99 12.84
N GLY A 353 1.49 -12.60 11.56
CA GLY A 353 2.65 -12.41 10.71
C GLY A 353 3.32 -11.07 11.05
N LEU A 354 4.63 -11.10 11.26
CA LEU A 354 5.42 -9.96 11.70
C LEU A 354 6.40 -9.54 10.60
N ASN A 355 6.53 -8.23 10.37
CA ASN A 355 7.56 -7.65 9.53
C ASN A 355 8.44 -6.72 10.37
N GLU A 356 9.66 -6.44 9.90
CA GLU A 356 10.64 -5.58 10.56
C GLU A 356 11.02 -6.05 11.97
N LEU A 357 11.10 -7.35 12.13
CA LEU A 357 11.68 -7.99 13.31
C LEU A 357 13.19 -8.05 13.15
N GLU A 358 13.97 -7.81 14.20
CA GLU A 358 15.42 -8.01 14.18
C GLU A 358 15.75 -9.44 13.74
N ASN A 359 16.70 -9.58 12.83
CA ASN A 359 17.14 -10.89 12.32
C ASN A 359 18.25 -11.48 13.19
N ASP A 360 17.94 -11.73 14.47
CA ASP A 360 18.84 -12.22 15.50
C ASP A 360 18.56 -13.67 15.90
N GLY A 361 17.76 -14.38 15.11
CA GLY A 361 17.44 -15.80 15.27
C GLY A 361 16.32 -16.09 16.24
N TYR A 362 16.40 -17.26 16.90
CA TYR A 362 15.31 -17.81 17.69
C TYR A 362 15.76 -18.22 19.11
N GLY A 363 16.88 -17.68 19.58
CA GLY A 363 17.44 -17.95 20.91
C GLY A 363 16.66 -17.28 22.04
N SER A 364 17.02 -17.58 23.27
CA SER A 364 16.39 -17.03 24.49
C SER A 364 16.46 -15.50 24.58
N ASN A 365 17.40 -14.88 23.90
CA ASN A 365 17.64 -13.43 23.89
C ASN A 365 17.18 -12.77 22.58
N SER A 366 16.57 -13.52 21.65
CA SER A 366 16.14 -12.96 20.37
C SER A 366 14.95 -12.01 20.55
N SER A 367 14.82 -11.07 19.62
CA SER A 367 13.74 -10.08 19.60
C SER A 367 12.36 -10.74 19.54
N ILE A 368 12.19 -11.81 18.76
CA ILE A 368 10.92 -12.55 18.70
C ILE A 368 10.60 -13.25 20.03
N GLN A 369 11.62 -13.80 20.74
CA GLN A 369 11.43 -14.39 22.04
C GLN A 369 11.08 -13.34 23.09
N ASP A 370 11.69 -12.14 23.04
CA ASP A 370 11.36 -11.03 23.92
C ASP A 370 9.91 -10.58 23.74
N LEU A 371 9.46 -10.44 22.49
CA LEU A 371 8.08 -10.08 22.18
C LEU A 371 7.08 -11.11 22.74
N VAL A 372 7.35 -12.41 22.55
CA VAL A 372 6.53 -13.50 23.08
C VAL A 372 6.55 -13.53 24.61
N ASN A 373 7.71 -13.31 25.24
CA ASN A 373 7.82 -13.21 26.68
C ASN A 373 6.96 -12.05 27.23
N GLY A 374 7.02 -10.88 26.59
CA GLY A 374 6.21 -9.73 26.98
C GLY A 374 4.71 -9.96 26.83
N LEU A 375 4.28 -10.57 25.73
CA LEU A 375 2.87 -10.94 25.52
C LEU A 375 2.41 -11.96 26.59
N ASN A 376 3.21 -12.98 26.85
CA ASN A 376 2.90 -14.02 27.84
C ASN A 376 2.89 -13.47 29.28
N GLN A 377 3.66 -12.44 29.56
CA GLN A 377 3.62 -11.76 30.86
C GLN A 377 2.28 -11.06 31.09
N VAL A 378 1.68 -10.43 30.08
CA VAL A 378 0.44 -9.66 30.24
C VAL A 378 -0.82 -10.47 29.95
N MET A 379 -0.75 -11.52 29.14
CA MET A 379 -1.91 -12.33 28.71
C MET A 379 -1.99 -13.70 29.40
N GLY A 380 -0.94 -14.11 30.08
CA GLY A 380 -0.81 -15.43 30.72
C GLY A 380 0.24 -16.30 30.05
N ALA A 381 0.96 -17.07 30.85
CA ALA A 381 2.04 -17.93 30.37
C ALA A 381 1.55 -18.90 29.28
N GLY A 382 2.29 -18.98 28.16
CA GLY A 382 1.99 -19.88 27.04
C GLY A 382 0.84 -19.42 26.13
N THR A 383 0.35 -18.17 26.28
CA THR A 383 -0.67 -17.63 25.38
C THR A 383 -0.16 -17.54 23.96
N TYR A 384 1.07 -17.06 23.75
CA TYR A 384 1.73 -17.02 22.44
C TYR A 384 3.00 -17.88 22.42
N ALA A 385 3.28 -18.42 21.26
CA ALA A 385 4.54 -19.03 20.84
C ALA A 385 4.96 -18.46 19.50
N PHE A 386 6.22 -18.58 19.11
CA PHE A 386 6.69 -18.20 17.77
C PHE A 386 7.02 -19.43 16.92
N VAL A 387 7.10 -19.22 15.61
CA VAL A 387 7.55 -20.24 14.66
C VAL A 387 9.06 -20.16 14.52
N ASN A 388 9.75 -21.24 14.84
CA ASN A 388 11.19 -21.40 14.59
C ASN A 388 11.37 -22.11 13.23
N VAL A 389 12.04 -21.45 12.29
CA VAL A 389 12.25 -21.99 10.93
C VAL A 389 13.54 -22.83 10.80
N GLY A 390 14.27 -23.02 11.89
CA GLY A 390 15.43 -23.92 11.94
C GLY A 390 16.73 -23.34 11.37
N VAL A 391 16.78 -22.04 11.06
CA VAL A 391 18.01 -21.36 10.63
C VAL A 391 18.39 -20.25 11.61
N PRO A 392 19.68 -19.93 11.76
CA PRO A 392 20.11 -18.90 12.71
C PRO A 392 19.64 -17.49 12.32
N ASN A 393 19.56 -17.19 11.03
CA ASN A 393 19.07 -15.93 10.47
C ASN A 393 18.24 -16.25 9.22
N LEU A 394 17.13 -15.56 9.05
CA LEU A 394 16.28 -15.72 7.87
C LEU A 394 16.61 -14.61 6.84
N GLY A 395 17.35 -14.99 5.80
CA GLY A 395 17.90 -14.05 4.84
C GLY A 395 19.14 -13.30 5.33
N GLY A 396 19.58 -12.29 4.59
CA GLY A 396 20.80 -11.53 4.86
C GLY A 396 20.60 -10.06 5.26
N ASP A 397 19.35 -9.62 5.48
CA ASP A 397 19.05 -8.27 5.96
C ASP A 397 19.02 -8.23 7.50
N ALA A 398 19.20 -7.03 8.07
CA ALA A 398 19.10 -6.79 9.50
C ALA A 398 17.69 -7.04 10.04
N ILE A 399 16.69 -6.93 9.21
CA ILE A 399 15.29 -7.20 9.54
C ILE A 399 14.75 -8.43 8.78
N THR A 400 13.79 -9.09 9.39
CA THR A 400 13.21 -10.32 8.85
C THR A 400 11.71 -10.41 9.07
N ASN A 401 11.11 -11.48 8.53
CA ASN A 401 9.73 -11.88 8.75
C ASN A 401 9.65 -12.94 9.86
N GLY A 402 8.53 -12.96 10.60
CA GLY A 402 8.29 -13.95 11.63
C GLY A 402 6.82 -14.27 11.84
N PHE A 403 6.52 -15.29 12.62
CA PHE A 403 5.16 -15.59 13.08
C PHE A 403 5.14 -15.81 14.59
N ILE A 404 4.11 -15.25 15.22
CA ILE A 404 3.66 -15.67 16.54
C ILE A 404 2.24 -16.22 16.42
N TYR A 405 1.89 -17.15 17.28
CA TYR A 405 0.57 -17.80 17.26
C TYR A 405 0.15 -18.25 18.64
N LYS A 406 -1.16 -18.50 18.83
CA LYS A 406 -1.72 -19.04 20.07
C LYS A 406 -1.78 -20.56 20.01
N PRO A 407 -0.93 -21.29 20.76
CA PRO A 407 -0.95 -22.76 20.75
C PRO A 407 -2.26 -23.39 21.23
N ALA A 408 -3.09 -22.63 21.95
CA ALA A 408 -4.39 -23.11 22.39
C ALA A 408 -5.42 -23.24 21.24
N THR A 409 -5.28 -22.38 20.20
CA THR A 409 -6.25 -22.30 19.08
C THR A 409 -5.73 -22.93 17.80
N VAL A 410 -4.43 -22.80 17.54
CA VAL A 410 -3.79 -23.32 16.33
C VAL A 410 -2.48 -24.03 16.66
N GLU A 411 -2.02 -24.84 15.73
CA GLU A 411 -0.68 -25.45 15.76
C GLU A 411 -0.12 -25.50 14.34
N ILE A 412 1.20 -25.64 14.21
CA ILE A 412 1.80 -25.96 12.91
C ILE A 412 1.24 -27.31 12.47
N ALA A 413 0.69 -27.39 11.26
CA ALA A 413 -0.03 -28.58 10.81
C ALA A 413 0.91 -29.79 10.79
N PRO A 414 0.50 -30.94 11.38
CA PRO A 414 1.33 -32.13 11.38
C PRO A 414 1.66 -32.60 9.97
N GLY A 415 2.92 -32.96 9.75
CA GLY A 415 3.42 -33.40 8.44
C GLY A 415 3.79 -32.27 7.48
N THR A 416 3.66 -31.01 7.89
CA THR A 416 4.16 -29.84 7.17
C THR A 416 5.37 -29.23 7.87
N ASN A 417 6.13 -28.41 7.15
CA ASN A 417 7.25 -27.67 7.71
C ASN A 417 7.13 -26.20 7.34
N PRO A 418 7.53 -25.25 8.20
CA PRO A 418 7.76 -23.88 7.80
C PRO A 418 8.71 -23.84 6.61
N ALA A 419 8.40 -23.03 5.60
CA ALA A 419 9.21 -22.88 4.40
C ALA A 419 9.46 -21.40 4.09
N PHE A 420 10.60 -21.08 3.54
CA PHE A 420 10.97 -19.73 3.14
C PHE A 420 11.65 -19.73 1.77
N LEU A 421 11.62 -18.60 1.10
CA LEU A 421 12.20 -18.41 -0.23
C LEU A 421 13.35 -17.39 -0.15
N ASP A 422 14.59 -17.85 -0.27
CA ASP A 422 15.81 -17.04 -0.21
C ASP A 422 16.64 -17.07 -1.52
N THR A 423 16.01 -17.42 -2.63
CA THR A 423 16.63 -17.50 -3.96
C THR A 423 16.07 -16.49 -4.94
N GLY A 424 16.74 -16.24 -6.06
CA GLY A 424 16.30 -15.34 -7.12
C GLY A 424 16.18 -13.88 -6.66
N GLU A 425 15.01 -13.26 -6.77
CA GLU A 425 14.75 -11.88 -6.32
C GLU A 425 14.87 -11.73 -4.79
N PHE A 426 14.73 -12.82 -4.03
CA PHE A 426 14.87 -12.86 -2.58
C PHE A 426 16.28 -13.19 -2.11
N THR A 427 17.21 -13.46 -3.04
CA THR A 427 18.64 -13.64 -2.72
C THR A 427 19.23 -12.31 -2.28
N GLN A 428 19.92 -12.32 -1.15
CA GLN A 428 20.58 -11.13 -0.64
C GLN A 428 21.78 -10.73 -1.49
N GLY A 429 21.90 -9.43 -1.80
CA GLY A 429 23.02 -8.86 -2.54
C GLY A 429 22.89 -7.35 -2.64
N PRO A 430 23.92 -6.60 -3.08
CA PRO A 430 23.86 -5.16 -3.22
C PRO A 430 22.65 -4.71 -4.05
N GLY A 431 21.76 -3.93 -3.47
CA GLY A 431 20.55 -3.40 -4.12
C GLY A 431 19.34 -4.35 -4.19
N ARG A 432 19.43 -5.58 -3.64
CA ARG A 432 18.34 -6.56 -3.63
C ARG A 432 17.97 -6.91 -2.18
N PHE A 433 16.96 -6.27 -1.64
CA PHE A 433 16.55 -6.43 -0.24
C PHE A 433 15.05 -6.75 -0.12
N HIS A 434 14.59 -7.81 -0.82
CA HIS A 434 13.37 -8.48 -0.41
C HIS A 434 13.70 -9.41 0.74
N ARG A 435 12.97 -9.30 1.84
CA ARG A 435 13.12 -10.25 2.95
C ARG A 435 12.47 -11.56 2.52
N PRO A 436 13.07 -12.71 2.82
CA PRO A 436 12.49 -14.00 2.45
C PRO A 436 11.04 -14.12 2.89
N PRO A 437 10.09 -14.40 1.98
CA PRO A 437 8.74 -14.75 2.39
C PRO A 437 8.79 -16.02 3.24
N LEU A 438 7.99 -16.03 4.30
CA LEU A 438 7.87 -17.16 5.20
C LEU A 438 6.46 -17.74 5.12
N ALA A 439 6.34 -19.01 4.73
CA ALA A 439 5.11 -19.76 4.65
C ALA A 439 4.99 -20.78 5.77
N VAL A 440 3.84 -20.80 6.44
CA VAL A 440 3.54 -21.76 7.49
C VAL A 440 2.12 -22.29 7.30
N THR A 441 1.96 -23.58 7.28
CA THR A 441 0.63 -24.20 7.33
C THR A 441 0.23 -24.41 8.77
N PHE A 442 -0.91 -23.79 9.15
CA PHE A 442 -1.50 -23.94 10.47
C PHE A 442 -2.71 -24.85 10.42
N ARG A 443 -2.94 -25.58 11.51
CA ARG A 443 -4.15 -26.34 11.76
C ARG A 443 -4.94 -25.71 12.89
N GLN A 444 -6.21 -25.38 12.64
CA GLN A 444 -7.15 -24.95 13.68
C GLN A 444 -7.54 -26.14 14.55
N ARG A 445 -7.30 -26.08 15.87
CA ARG A 445 -7.51 -27.22 16.78
C ARG A 445 -8.99 -27.61 16.96
N SER A 446 -9.91 -26.65 16.83
CA SER A 446 -11.34 -26.88 17.08
C SER A 446 -12.00 -27.78 16.04
N ASN A 447 -11.50 -27.77 14.79
CA ASN A 447 -12.11 -28.50 13.66
C ASN A 447 -11.10 -29.24 12.78
N ASN A 448 -9.81 -29.16 13.08
CA ASN A 448 -8.69 -29.70 12.30
C ASN A 448 -8.54 -29.14 10.88
N ALA A 449 -9.20 -28.05 10.54
CA ALA A 449 -9.00 -27.36 9.25
C ALA A 449 -7.59 -26.81 9.16
N THR A 450 -7.02 -26.86 7.96
CA THR A 450 -5.67 -26.38 7.66
C THR A 450 -5.71 -25.27 6.64
N PHE A 451 -4.72 -24.39 6.66
CA PHE A 451 -4.48 -23.38 5.62
C PHE A 451 -3.04 -22.88 5.74
N THR A 452 -2.51 -22.33 4.68
CA THR A 452 -1.15 -21.77 4.65
C THR A 452 -1.19 -20.25 4.72
N VAL A 453 -0.45 -19.67 5.66
CA VAL A 453 -0.22 -18.22 5.74
C VAL A 453 1.18 -17.91 5.27
N VAL A 454 1.32 -16.87 4.45
CA VAL A 454 2.61 -16.42 3.91
C VAL A 454 2.81 -14.96 4.27
N VAL A 455 3.76 -14.69 5.16
CA VAL A 455 4.13 -13.31 5.50
C VAL A 455 5.26 -12.83 4.59
N ASN A 456 5.12 -11.60 4.10
CA ASN A 456 6.01 -11.01 3.10
C ASN A 456 6.46 -9.63 3.55
N HIS A 457 7.70 -9.26 3.18
CA HIS A 457 8.17 -7.90 3.26
C HIS A 457 9.01 -7.59 2.01
N PHE A 458 8.39 -6.95 1.03
CA PHE A 458 9.06 -6.61 -0.22
C PHE A 458 10.00 -5.40 -0.06
N LYS A 459 10.82 -5.15 -1.07
CA LYS A 459 11.77 -4.03 -1.10
C LYS A 459 11.05 -2.69 -0.99
N SER A 460 11.49 -1.85 -0.07
CA SER A 460 10.91 -0.52 0.14
C SER A 460 11.12 0.40 -1.07
N LYS A 461 10.28 1.44 -1.16
CA LYS A 461 10.35 2.46 -2.20
C LYS A 461 11.42 3.54 -1.95
N VAL A 462 12.02 3.57 -0.76
CA VAL A 462 12.92 4.65 -0.32
C VAL A 462 14.24 4.65 -1.08
N SER A 463 14.95 3.51 -1.08
CA SER A 463 16.24 3.41 -1.75
C SER A 463 16.08 2.98 -3.21
N PRO A 464 16.79 3.62 -4.15
CA PRO A 464 16.74 3.23 -5.55
C PRO A 464 17.35 1.83 -5.78
N CYS A 465 16.85 1.15 -6.80
CA CYS A 465 17.44 -0.05 -7.40
C CYS A 465 18.15 0.32 -8.70
N ASP A 466 18.38 -0.69 -9.56
CA ASP A 466 18.77 -0.43 -10.93
C ASP A 466 17.74 0.53 -11.58
N PRO A 467 18.15 1.55 -12.32
CA PRO A 467 17.25 2.50 -12.96
C PRO A 467 16.12 1.87 -13.80
N ILE A 468 16.37 0.70 -14.40
CA ILE A 468 15.37 -0.06 -15.18
C ILE A 468 14.19 -0.54 -14.30
N ASP A 469 14.41 -0.68 -13.01
CA ASP A 469 13.40 -1.14 -12.04
C ASP A 469 12.60 0.00 -11.42
N ASN A 470 12.98 1.25 -11.69
CA ASN A 470 12.29 2.42 -11.15
C ASN A 470 11.14 2.84 -12.09
N ASP A 471 10.06 3.27 -11.48
CA ASP A 471 8.89 3.79 -12.19
C ASP A 471 8.53 5.17 -11.62
N PRO A 472 8.27 6.19 -12.46
CA PRO A 472 8.01 7.55 -11.99
C PRO A 472 6.73 7.68 -11.14
N PHE A 473 5.80 6.73 -11.26
CA PHE A 473 4.52 6.76 -10.55
C PHE A 473 4.39 5.67 -9.49
N GLN A 474 5.04 4.51 -9.72
CA GLN A 474 5.04 3.38 -8.79
C GLN A 474 6.26 3.38 -7.86
N GLY A 475 7.18 4.32 -8.07
CA GLY A 475 8.37 4.55 -7.24
C GLY A 475 9.55 3.62 -7.52
N ASN A 476 10.58 3.78 -6.71
CA ASN A 476 11.81 3.00 -6.82
C ASN A 476 11.53 1.49 -6.72
N CYS A 477 12.28 0.69 -7.46
CA CYS A 477 12.27 -0.78 -7.40
C CYS A 477 10.94 -1.45 -7.81
N ASN A 478 10.04 -0.78 -8.55
CA ASN A 478 8.77 -1.38 -8.94
C ASN A 478 8.96 -2.66 -9.77
N GLY A 479 9.87 -2.64 -10.77
CA GLY A 479 10.19 -3.81 -11.58
C GLY A 479 10.71 -4.99 -10.76
N ASN A 480 11.58 -4.71 -9.78
CA ASN A 480 12.11 -5.71 -8.86
C ASN A 480 11.00 -6.32 -7.98
N ARG A 481 10.09 -5.51 -7.40
CA ARG A 481 8.93 -6.03 -6.65
C ARG A 481 7.96 -6.82 -7.52
N THR A 482 7.78 -6.44 -8.78
CA THR A 482 6.95 -7.18 -9.74
C THR A 482 7.51 -8.58 -10.00
N ARG A 483 8.82 -8.70 -10.24
CA ARG A 483 9.49 -10.01 -10.38
C ARG A 483 9.43 -10.83 -9.11
N ALA A 484 9.56 -10.19 -7.92
CA ALA A 484 9.39 -10.87 -6.64
C ALA A 484 7.97 -11.44 -6.48
N ALA A 485 6.94 -10.72 -6.89
CA ALA A 485 5.56 -11.22 -6.90
C ALA A 485 5.39 -12.42 -7.84
N GLN A 486 5.97 -12.39 -9.03
CA GLN A 486 5.97 -13.52 -9.99
C GLN A 486 6.68 -14.74 -9.39
N GLN A 487 7.83 -14.54 -8.77
CA GLN A 487 8.58 -15.62 -8.14
C GLN A 487 7.86 -16.20 -6.92
N LEU A 488 7.20 -15.35 -6.11
CA LEU A 488 6.36 -15.79 -5.00
C LEU A 488 5.24 -16.72 -5.48
N LEU A 489 4.52 -16.34 -6.56
CA LEU A 489 3.49 -17.19 -7.17
C LEU A 489 4.06 -18.54 -7.63
N SER A 490 5.20 -18.51 -8.32
CA SER A 490 5.86 -19.72 -8.81
C SER A 490 6.29 -20.64 -7.66
N TRP A 491 6.81 -20.07 -6.57
CA TRP A 491 7.21 -20.81 -5.39
C TRP A 491 6.00 -21.42 -4.67
N LEU A 492 4.91 -20.67 -4.48
CA LEU A 492 3.70 -21.18 -3.84
C LEU A 492 3.06 -22.33 -4.64
N ALA A 493 3.16 -22.30 -5.97
CA ALA A 493 2.71 -23.38 -6.83
C ALA A 493 3.48 -24.72 -6.61
N THR A 494 4.68 -24.66 -6.01
CA THR A 494 5.45 -25.87 -5.65
C THR A 494 4.97 -26.53 -4.35
N ASN A 495 4.00 -25.92 -3.65
CA ASN A 495 3.55 -26.36 -2.32
C ASN A 495 4.69 -26.47 -1.29
N PRO A 496 5.34 -25.34 -0.96
CA PRO A 496 6.62 -25.36 -0.24
C PRO A 496 6.54 -25.91 1.17
N THR A 497 5.38 -25.83 1.84
CA THR A 497 5.19 -26.39 3.19
C THR A 497 4.85 -27.87 3.21
N GLY A 498 4.52 -28.45 2.03
CA GLY A 498 4.05 -29.83 1.92
C GLY A 498 2.57 -30.01 2.35
N SER A 499 1.79 -28.95 2.44
CA SER A 499 0.36 -29.00 2.75
C SER A 499 -0.43 -29.68 1.64
N THR A 500 -1.41 -30.49 1.98
CA THR A 500 -2.38 -31.01 1.02
C THR A 500 -3.61 -30.13 0.86
N ASP A 501 -3.74 -29.11 1.70
CA ASP A 501 -4.82 -28.13 1.66
C ASP A 501 -4.43 -26.99 0.71
N PRO A 502 -5.29 -26.63 -0.26
CA PRO A 502 -4.97 -25.58 -1.23
C PRO A 502 -5.14 -24.15 -0.69
N ASP A 503 -5.64 -23.97 0.52
CA ASP A 503 -5.97 -22.66 1.08
C ASP A 503 -4.73 -21.86 1.42
N VAL A 504 -4.58 -20.70 0.78
CA VAL A 504 -3.41 -19.83 0.94
C VAL A 504 -3.83 -18.38 1.19
N LEU A 505 -3.25 -17.78 2.24
CA LEU A 505 -3.37 -16.37 2.59
C LEU A 505 -2.00 -15.72 2.50
N ILE A 506 -1.81 -14.80 1.55
CA ILE A 506 -0.63 -13.92 1.46
C ILE A 506 -0.91 -12.68 2.29
N MET A 507 -0.01 -12.32 3.20
CA MET A 507 -0.09 -11.12 4.04
C MET A 507 1.26 -10.43 4.16
N GLY A 508 1.25 -9.19 4.63
CA GLY A 508 2.44 -8.42 4.99
C GLY A 508 2.58 -7.12 4.24
N ASP A 509 3.72 -6.48 4.45
CA ASP A 509 4.12 -5.28 3.77
C ASP A 509 4.71 -5.62 2.38
N LEU A 510 3.90 -5.44 1.35
CA LEU A 510 4.30 -5.65 -0.04
C LEU A 510 4.95 -4.40 -0.67
N ASN A 511 5.10 -3.31 0.09
CA ASN A 511 5.68 -2.06 -0.36
C ASN A 511 5.13 -1.58 -1.72
N SER A 512 3.87 -1.89 -1.99
CA SER A 512 3.19 -1.59 -3.27
C SER A 512 1.75 -1.21 -3.00
N TYR A 513 1.29 -0.14 -3.61
CA TYR A 513 -0.10 0.28 -3.51
C TYR A 513 -1.02 -0.60 -4.37
N ALA A 514 -2.32 -0.56 -4.09
CA ALA A 514 -3.31 -1.53 -4.60
C ALA A 514 -3.38 -1.64 -6.14
N MET A 515 -3.04 -0.58 -6.88
CA MET A 515 -3.08 -0.56 -8.36
C MET A 515 -1.70 -0.72 -9.00
N GLU A 516 -0.64 -0.94 -8.21
CA GLU A 516 0.71 -1.15 -8.71
C GLU A 516 0.94 -2.57 -9.22
N ASP A 517 1.91 -2.71 -10.12
CA ASP A 517 2.20 -3.96 -10.84
C ASP A 517 2.42 -5.17 -9.93
N PRO A 518 3.13 -5.08 -8.77
CA PRO A 518 3.30 -6.24 -7.90
C PRO A 518 1.98 -6.81 -7.38
N ILE A 519 1.05 -5.92 -6.96
CA ILE A 519 -0.27 -6.35 -6.47
C ILE A 519 -1.10 -6.93 -7.62
N LYS A 520 -1.10 -6.25 -8.78
CA LYS A 520 -1.80 -6.74 -9.98
C LYS A 520 -1.25 -8.08 -10.48
N THR A 521 0.04 -8.32 -10.31
CA THR A 521 0.67 -9.62 -10.60
C THR A 521 0.12 -10.72 -9.70
N LEU A 522 0.01 -10.48 -8.38
CA LEU A 522 -0.58 -11.44 -7.46
C LEU A 522 -2.07 -11.70 -7.77
N GLU A 523 -2.82 -10.65 -8.09
CA GLU A 523 -4.23 -10.79 -8.50
C GLU A 523 -4.38 -11.59 -9.78
N ALA A 524 -3.55 -11.33 -10.79
CA ALA A 524 -3.51 -12.11 -12.04
C ALA A 524 -3.11 -13.57 -11.81
N GLY A 525 -2.33 -13.85 -10.76
CA GLY A 525 -1.98 -15.18 -10.28
C GLY A 525 -3.09 -15.93 -9.53
N GLY A 526 -4.29 -15.34 -9.42
CA GLY A 526 -5.47 -15.98 -8.82
C GLY A 526 -5.70 -15.64 -7.33
N PHE A 527 -4.96 -14.66 -6.79
CA PHE A 527 -5.20 -14.15 -5.44
C PHE A 527 -6.13 -12.94 -5.47
N ILE A 528 -6.98 -12.83 -4.49
CA ILE A 528 -7.98 -11.76 -4.35
C ILE A 528 -7.56 -10.86 -3.21
N ASN A 529 -7.32 -9.58 -3.47
CA ASN A 529 -7.05 -8.59 -2.44
C ASN A 529 -8.33 -8.38 -1.60
N LEU A 530 -8.22 -8.64 -0.31
CA LEU A 530 -9.36 -8.61 0.61
C LEU A 530 -9.76 -7.20 1.03
N ASN A 531 -8.88 -6.22 0.82
CA ASN A 531 -9.10 -4.82 1.14
C ASN A 531 -9.22 -4.00 -0.15
N GLY A 532 -10.28 -3.25 -0.29
CA GLY A 532 -10.56 -2.45 -1.48
C GLY A 532 -9.59 -1.25 -1.66
N PRO A 533 -9.67 -0.54 -2.80
CA PRO A 533 -8.78 0.57 -3.14
C PRO A 533 -8.88 1.78 -2.18
N ASN A 534 -9.98 1.94 -1.45
CA ASN A 534 -10.13 3.01 -0.45
C ASN A 534 -9.60 2.62 0.94
N SER A 535 -8.90 1.50 1.05
CA SER A 535 -8.25 1.04 2.27
C SER A 535 -6.84 1.62 2.38
N TYR A 536 -6.34 1.84 3.59
CA TYR A 536 -4.98 2.30 3.83
C TYR A 536 -4.39 1.64 5.08
N SER A 537 -3.09 1.54 5.12
CA SER A 537 -2.29 1.12 6.28
C SER A 537 -1.14 2.07 6.56
N PHE A 538 -0.86 2.98 5.64
CA PHE A 538 0.30 3.85 5.65
C PHE A 538 -0.07 5.24 5.12
N SER A 539 0.64 6.26 5.57
CA SER A 539 0.51 7.62 5.09
C SER A 539 1.89 8.18 4.73
N PHE A 540 2.01 8.76 3.56
CA PHE A 540 3.24 9.35 3.07
C PHE A 540 2.97 10.68 2.38
N GLN A 541 3.66 11.76 2.84
CA GLN A 541 3.48 13.12 2.31
C GLN A 541 2.01 13.56 2.24
N GLY A 542 1.24 13.22 3.28
CA GLY A 542 -0.17 13.59 3.38
C GLY A 542 -1.12 12.86 2.46
N GLN A 543 -0.70 11.72 1.90
CA GLN A 543 -1.53 10.84 1.10
C GLN A 543 -1.54 9.44 1.70
N TRP A 544 -2.73 8.84 1.75
CA TRP A 544 -2.94 7.52 2.33
C TRP A 544 -2.92 6.43 1.26
N GLY A 545 -2.40 5.29 1.63
CA GLY A 545 -2.42 4.09 0.79
C GLY A 545 -2.14 2.83 1.59
N SER A 546 -2.29 1.70 0.93
CA SER A 546 -2.08 0.39 1.51
C SER A 546 -0.77 -0.19 1.01
N LEU A 547 0.22 -0.29 1.87
CA LEU A 547 1.43 -1.08 1.63
C LEU A 547 1.28 -2.50 2.19
N ASP A 548 0.46 -2.62 3.25
CA ASP A 548 0.13 -3.89 3.90
C ASP A 548 -1.14 -4.47 3.30
N HIS A 549 -1.06 -5.70 2.84
CA HIS A 549 -2.15 -6.38 2.17
C HIS A 549 -2.48 -7.72 2.80
N ALA A 550 -3.69 -8.20 2.51
CA ALA A 550 -4.12 -9.56 2.71
C ALA A 550 -4.79 -10.04 1.41
N LEU A 551 -4.23 -11.09 0.81
CA LEU A 551 -4.74 -11.68 -0.43
C LEU A 551 -5.01 -13.16 -0.22
N ALA A 552 -6.26 -13.58 -0.47
CA ALA A 552 -6.67 -14.98 -0.39
C ALA A 552 -6.77 -15.57 -1.78
N ASN A 553 -6.33 -16.82 -1.95
CA ASN A 553 -6.60 -17.53 -3.19
C ASN A 553 -8.07 -17.94 -3.30
N SER A 554 -8.47 -18.45 -4.47
CA SER A 554 -9.86 -18.78 -4.78
C SER A 554 -10.47 -19.83 -3.84
N SER A 555 -9.67 -20.75 -3.29
CA SER A 555 -10.15 -21.79 -2.38
C SER A 555 -10.38 -21.25 -0.96
N LEU A 556 -9.51 -20.37 -0.46
CA LEU A 556 -9.66 -19.76 0.86
C LEU A 556 -10.71 -18.64 0.86
N ARG A 557 -10.88 -17.90 -0.24
CA ARG A 557 -11.76 -16.72 -0.32
C ARG A 557 -13.18 -16.94 0.23
N PRO A 558 -13.86 -18.05 -0.05
CA PRO A 558 -15.20 -18.32 0.50
C PRO A 558 -15.24 -18.48 2.02
N GLN A 559 -14.12 -18.76 2.65
CA GLN A 559 -13.96 -18.99 4.08
C GLN A 559 -13.58 -17.71 4.85
N VAL A 560 -13.28 -16.61 4.12
CA VAL A 560 -13.01 -15.30 4.70
C VAL A 560 -14.31 -14.64 5.13
N THR A 561 -14.45 -14.34 6.41
CA THR A 561 -15.62 -13.67 7.00
C THR A 561 -15.53 -12.15 6.94
N GLY A 562 -14.32 -11.60 6.96
CA GLY A 562 -14.06 -10.19 6.85
C GLY A 562 -12.57 -9.89 6.83
N SER A 563 -12.22 -8.70 6.37
CA SER A 563 -10.87 -8.15 6.46
C SER A 563 -10.94 -6.66 6.76
N ALA A 564 -10.06 -6.17 7.61
CA ALA A 564 -10.02 -4.77 8.01
C ALA A 564 -8.61 -4.36 8.44
N LYS A 565 -8.37 -3.06 8.46
CA LYS A 565 -7.17 -2.45 9.04
C LYS A 565 -7.55 -1.69 10.30
N TRP A 566 -6.70 -1.75 11.29
CA TRP A 566 -6.91 -1.05 12.54
C TRP A 566 -6.05 0.21 12.56
N HIS A 567 -6.67 1.37 12.29
CA HIS A 567 -5.97 2.64 12.09
C HIS A 567 -5.46 3.25 13.40
N ILE A 568 -4.38 2.68 13.93
CA ILE A 568 -3.71 3.14 15.15
C ILE A 568 -2.38 3.84 14.89
N ASN A 569 -1.87 3.80 13.67
CA ASN A 569 -0.54 4.29 13.32
C ASN A 569 -0.54 5.32 12.19
N ALA A 570 -1.14 5.01 11.03
CA ALA A 570 -1.07 5.85 9.83
C ALA A 570 -1.72 7.23 9.99
N ASP A 571 -2.68 7.39 10.90
CA ASP A 571 -3.34 8.66 11.18
C ASP A 571 -2.69 9.47 12.31
N GLU A 572 -1.74 8.88 13.07
CA GLU A 572 -1.13 9.51 14.23
C GLU A 572 0.10 10.35 13.87
N PRO A 573 0.35 11.46 14.54
CA PRO A 573 1.60 12.21 14.39
C PRO A 573 2.82 11.35 14.72
N VAL A 574 3.87 11.48 13.89
CA VAL A 574 5.13 10.73 14.08
C VAL A 574 5.76 10.99 15.44
N SER A 575 5.67 12.19 15.96
CA SER A 575 6.24 12.59 17.25
C SER A 575 5.68 11.83 18.47
N LEU A 576 4.56 11.11 18.31
CA LEU A 576 3.98 10.27 19.35
C LEU A 576 4.57 8.84 19.38
N ASP A 577 5.58 8.57 18.57
CA ASP A 577 6.31 7.32 18.55
C ASP A 577 7.15 7.10 19.83
N TYR A 578 7.82 5.96 19.89
CA TYR A 578 8.65 5.56 21.03
C TYR A 578 9.96 6.34 21.17
N THR A 579 10.43 7.02 20.12
CA THR A 579 11.76 7.63 20.07
C THR A 579 11.91 8.83 21.02
N LEU A 580 13.13 9.10 21.43
CA LEU A 580 13.47 10.28 22.24
C LEU A 580 14.05 11.41 21.39
N SER A 581 14.41 11.11 20.15
CA SER A 581 15.05 12.06 19.23
C SER A 581 14.10 13.22 18.90
N PHE A 582 14.67 14.42 18.79
CA PHE A 582 13.96 15.65 18.46
C PHE A 582 12.84 16.04 19.44
N LYS A 583 12.92 15.58 20.67
CA LYS A 583 11.99 15.88 21.75
C LYS A 583 12.73 16.46 22.94
N SER A 584 12.23 17.57 23.49
CA SER A 584 12.74 18.11 24.76
C SER A 584 12.49 17.13 25.90
N PRO A 585 13.16 17.27 27.06
CA PRO A 585 12.89 16.41 28.21
C PRO A 585 11.42 16.40 28.66
N SER A 586 10.70 17.53 28.55
CA SER A 586 9.25 17.62 28.80
C SER A 586 8.43 16.83 27.77
N GLN A 587 8.75 17.02 26.50
CA GLN A 587 8.10 16.35 25.38
C GLN A 587 8.30 14.84 25.36
N GLN A 588 9.47 14.35 25.83
CA GLN A 588 9.72 12.91 25.95
C GLN A 588 8.69 12.22 26.86
N SER A 589 8.17 12.92 27.87
CA SER A 589 7.11 12.39 28.72
C SER A 589 5.72 12.74 28.19
N LEU A 590 5.55 13.95 27.65
CA LEU A 590 4.26 14.45 27.19
C LEU A 590 3.72 13.71 25.95
N PHE A 591 4.61 13.30 25.04
CA PHE A 591 4.25 12.66 23.78
C PHE A 591 4.17 11.13 23.87
N TYR A 592 4.55 10.54 24.97
CA TYR A 592 4.53 9.10 25.14
C TYR A 592 3.36 8.61 26.00
N ALA A 593 2.72 7.55 25.52
CA ALA A 593 1.83 6.69 26.30
C ALA A 593 2.11 5.23 25.87
N SER A 594 1.95 4.29 26.80
CA SER A 594 2.04 2.85 26.52
C SER A 594 0.79 2.25 25.88
N ASP A 595 0.02 3.10 25.18
CA ASP A 595 -1.15 2.71 24.39
C ASP A 595 -0.74 2.21 22.99
N PRO A 596 -1.63 1.60 22.18
CA PRO A 596 -1.29 1.05 20.89
C PRO A 596 -1.10 2.10 19.79
N PHE A 597 -1.46 3.38 20.04
CA PHE A 597 -1.43 4.43 19.02
C PHE A 597 -0.02 4.90 18.74
N ARG A 598 0.36 4.93 17.47
CA ARG A 598 1.74 5.14 17.00
C ARG A 598 2.73 4.14 17.58
N SER A 599 2.32 2.86 17.63
CA SER A 599 3.20 1.73 17.95
C SER A 599 4.11 1.34 16.79
N SER A 600 3.71 1.71 15.58
CA SER A 600 4.42 1.53 14.31
C SER A 600 4.12 2.73 13.40
N ASP A 601 4.63 2.73 12.18
CA ASP A 601 4.22 3.62 11.09
C ASP A 601 3.18 2.96 10.16
N HIS A 602 3.00 1.65 10.28
CA HIS A 602 2.02 0.85 9.55
C HIS A 602 0.85 0.41 10.43
N ASP A 603 -0.36 0.45 9.89
CA ASP A 603 -1.54 -0.12 10.55
C ASP A 603 -1.59 -1.64 10.36
N PRO A 604 -1.92 -2.42 11.41
CA PRO A 604 -2.08 -3.85 11.28
C PRO A 604 -3.30 -4.22 10.42
N VAL A 605 -3.16 -5.31 9.66
CA VAL A 605 -4.22 -5.91 8.85
C VAL A 605 -4.78 -7.13 9.59
N LEU A 606 -6.10 -7.24 9.68
CA LEU A 606 -6.79 -8.36 10.31
C LEU A 606 -7.67 -9.09 9.27
N VAL A 607 -7.70 -10.42 9.37
CA VAL A 607 -8.56 -11.29 8.56
C VAL A 607 -9.28 -12.27 9.48
N GLY A 608 -10.60 -12.36 9.35
CA GLY A 608 -11.41 -13.36 10.01
C GLY A 608 -11.67 -14.54 9.08
N LEU A 609 -11.58 -15.74 9.62
CA LEU A 609 -11.78 -16.99 8.87
C LEU A 609 -12.76 -17.91 9.59
N ASN A 610 -13.61 -18.58 8.79
CA ASN A 610 -14.34 -19.77 9.21
C ASN A 610 -13.84 -20.94 8.36
N LEU A 611 -12.75 -21.55 8.81
CA LEU A 611 -12.12 -22.64 8.07
C LEU A 611 -13.02 -23.88 8.12
N THR A 612 -13.18 -24.50 6.95
CA THR A 612 -13.80 -25.82 6.82
C THR A 612 -12.68 -26.86 6.70
N PRO A 613 -12.74 -27.96 7.46
CA PRO A 613 -11.77 -29.03 7.25
C PRO A 613 -11.75 -29.42 5.76
N ALA A 614 -10.54 -29.60 5.22
CA ALA A 614 -10.44 -30.27 3.94
C ALA A 614 -11.26 -31.57 4.03
N PRO A 615 -12.09 -31.89 3.05
CA PRO A 615 -12.89 -33.11 3.11
C PRO A 615 -11.94 -34.24 3.49
N THR A 616 -12.21 -34.86 4.65
CA THR A 616 -11.45 -36.04 5.09
C THR A 616 -11.31 -36.93 3.89
N PRO A 617 -10.12 -37.33 3.43
CA PRO A 617 -10.05 -38.22 2.30
C PRO A 617 -10.95 -39.40 2.67
N THR A 618 -12.08 -39.49 1.98
CA THR A 618 -12.95 -40.66 2.08
C THR A 618 -12.00 -41.83 1.95
N PRO A 619 -11.98 -42.80 2.88
CA PRO A 619 -11.02 -43.90 2.84
C PRO A 619 -10.93 -44.33 1.38
N THR A 620 -9.74 -44.21 0.81
CA THR A 620 -9.50 -44.40 -0.63
C THR A 620 -10.30 -45.61 -1.01
N PRO A 621 -11.34 -45.52 -1.86
CA PRO A 621 -12.06 -46.69 -2.27
C PRO A 621 -10.98 -47.65 -2.74
N THR A 622 -10.93 -48.82 -2.21
CA THR A 622 -10.02 -49.90 -2.63
C THR A 622 -9.81 -49.73 -4.10
N PRO A 623 -8.60 -49.55 -4.63
CA PRO A 623 -8.37 -49.11 -6.00
C PRO A 623 -9.25 -49.92 -6.91
N THR A 624 -10.23 -49.30 -7.55
CA THR A 624 -11.04 -49.93 -8.59
C THR A 624 -10.00 -50.48 -9.54
N PRO A 625 -10.05 -51.80 -9.87
CA PRO A 625 -9.03 -52.42 -10.69
C PRO A 625 -8.83 -51.55 -11.94
N THR A 626 -7.66 -51.01 -12.08
CA THR A 626 -7.27 -50.11 -13.18
C THR A 626 -7.55 -50.83 -14.46
N PRO A 627 -8.31 -50.27 -15.42
CA PRO A 627 -8.61 -50.98 -16.68
C PRO A 627 -7.32 -51.45 -17.32
N PRO A 628 -7.21 -52.68 -17.75
CA PRO A 628 -6.06 -53.18 -18.43
C PRO A 628 -5.77 -52.37 -19.69
N SER A 629 -4.52 -52.05 -19.97
CA SER A 629 -4.13 -51.35 -21.20
C SER A 629 -4.45 -52.17 -22.44
N VAL A 630 -4.93 -51.48 -23.47
CA VAL A 630 -5.28 -52.09 -24.75
C VAL A 630 -4.03 -52.15 -25.64
N ASN A 631 -3.77 -53.29 -26.24
CA ASN A 631 -2.72 -53.43 -27.25
C ASN A 631 -3.21 -52.92 -28.62
N LEU A 632 -2.29 -52.40 -29.42
CA LEU A 632 -2.61 -51.94 -30.76
C LEU A 632 -2.80 -53.14 -31.73
N PRO A 633 -3.59 -52.97 -32.80
CA PRO A 633 -4.32 -51.75 -33.20
C PRO A 633 -5.57 -51.49 -32.38
N LEU A 634 -5.82 -50.22 -32.08
CA LEU A 634 -7.11 -49.77 -31.58
C LEU A 634 -7.91 -49.15 -32.75
N THR A 635 -9.08 -49.64 -33.06
CA THR A 635 -9.99 -49.06 -34.06
C THR A 635 -11.33 -48.73 -33.41
N GLU A 636 -11.88 -47.54 -33.71
CA GLU A 636 -13.17 -47.09 -33.17
C GLU A 636 -13.97 -46.34 -34.25
N GLY A 637 -15.15 -46.87 -34.59
CA GLY A 637 -16.09 -46.30 -35.55
C GLY A 637 -17.30 -45.61 -34.92
N PHE A 638 -17.40 -45.64 -33.58
CA PHE A 638 -18.53 -45.05 -32.80
C PHE A 638 -19.89 -45.67 -33.14
N ASP A 639 -19.93 -46.89 -33.62
CA ASP A 639 -21.16 -47.59 -33.96
C ASP A 639 -21.94 -48.08 -32.73
N ASN A 640 -21.23 -48.38 -31.66
CA ASN A 640 -21.79 -48.88 -30.38
C ASN A 640 -21.30 -48.02 -29.21
N CYS A 641 -22.04 -46.97 -28.92
CA CYS A 641 -21.74 -46.11 -27.76
C CYS A 641 -22.98 -45.88 -26.90
N ASN A 642 -22.79 -45.98 -25.57
CA ASN A 642 -23.79 -45.52 -24.60
C ASN A 642 -23.17 -45.30 -23.23
N PRO A 643 -22.86 -44.07 -22.85
CA PRO A 643 -22.76 -42.84 -23.68
C PRO A 643 -21.47 -42.77 -24.52
N ALA A 644 -20.46 -43.58 -24.22
CA ALA A 644 -19.20 -43.68 -24.92
C ALA A 644 -18.90 -45.10 -25.39
N PRO A 645 -18.00 -45.34 -26.37
CA PRO A 645 -17.52 -46.65 -26.70
C PRO A 645 -16.89 -47.39 -25.51
N ALA A 646 -16.83 -48.71 -25.57
CA ALA A 646 -16.28 -49.52 -24.48
C ALA A 646 -14.83 -49.12 -24.14
N GLY A 647 -14.61 -48.75 -22.86
CA GLY A 647 -13.30 -48.30 -22.36
C GLY A 647 -12.94 -46.85 -22.66
N TRP A 648 -13.68 -46.14 -23.50
CA TRP A 648 -13.53 -44.69 -23.69
C TRP A 648 -14.24 -43.92 -22.59
N GLN A 649 -13.77 -42.68 -22.37
CA GLN A 649 -14.33 -41.78 -21.37
C GLN A 649 -14.74 -40.47 -22.04
N ILE A 650 -15.91 -39.94 -21.62
CA ILE A 650 -16.34 -38.59 -21.92
C ILE A 650 -16.24 -37.83 -20.61
N VAL A 651 -15.46 -36.73 -20.62
CA VAL A 651 -15.28 -35.88 -19.45
C VAL A 651 -15.64 -34.45 -19.85
N ASP A 652 -16.68 -33.98 -19.23
CA ASP A 652 -17.15 -32.58 -19.30
C ASP A 652 -16.39 -31.76 -18.24
N VAL A 653 -15.60 -30.77 -18.66
CA VAL A 653 -14.79 -29.93 -17.77
C VAL A 653 -15.42 -28.56 -17.57
N ASP A 654 -16.34 -28.13 -18.43
CA ASP A 654 -17.04 -26.86 -18.29
C ASP A 654 -18.33 -26.94 -17.44
N GLY A 655 -18.82 -28.12 -17.16
CA GLY A 655 -20.01 -28.38 -16.33
C GLY A 655 -21.34 -28.36 -17.07
N ASP A 656 -21.35 -28.22 -18.41
CA ASP A 656 -22.57 -28.32 -19.22
C ASP A 656 -22.75 -29.71 -19.82
N THR A 657 -23.11 -30.69 -18.99
CA THR A 657 -23.28 -32.09 -19.40
C THR A 657 -24.27 -32.30 -20.54
N SER A 658 -25.13 -31.33 -20.82
CA SER A 658 -26.09 -31.40 -21.95
C SER A 658 -25.40 -31.15 -23.31
N ARG A 659 -24.18 -30.67 -23.34
CA ARG A 659 -23.45 -30.23 -24.54
C ARG A 659 -22.08 -30.89 -24.78
N SER A 660 -21.75 -31.89 -23.99
CA SER A 660 -20.50 -32.63 -24.09
C SER A 660 -20.44 -33.59 -25.32
N TRP A 661 -19.33 -34.31 -25.46
CA TRP A 661 -19.22 -35.35 -26.48
C TRP A 661 -20.36 -36.38 -26.34
N ARG A 662 -20.89 -36.78 -27.48
CA ARG A 662 -21.95 -37.80 -27.57
C ARG A 662 -21.83 -38.57 -28.87
N CYS A 663 -22.37 -39.76 -28.89
CA CYS A 663 -22.49 -40.52 -30.11
C CYS A 663 -23.80 -40.21 -30.85
N VAL A 664 -23.70 -39.85 -32.13
CA VAL A 664 -24.82 -39.47 -32.98
C VAL A 664 -24.61 -40.10 -34.36
N ASN A 665 -25.50 -41.05 -34.79
CA ASN A 665 -25.43 -41.71 -36.09
C ASN A 665 -24.04 -42.30 -36.38
N SER A 666 -23.51 -43.14 -35.49
CA SER A 666 -22.20 -43.78 -35.59
C SER A 666 -21.03 -42.75 -35.71
N LEU A 667 -21.09 -41.65 -35.03
CA LEU A 667 -20.07 -40.62 -35.01
C LEU A 667 -19.93 -40.06 -33.59
N ALA A 668 -18.74 -39.74 -33.14
CA ALA A 668 -18.54 -38.86 -31.97
C ALA A 668 -18.79 -37.41 -32.39
N GLU A 669 -19.73 -36.73 -31.72
CA GLU A 669 -20.07 -35.33 -31.99
C GLU A 669 -19.95 -34.49 -30.72
N ALA A 670 -19.32 -33.32 -30.82
CA ALA A 670 -19.34 -32.28 -29.80
C ALA A 670 -19.83 -30.95 -30.37
N ASN A 671 -20.66 -30.22 -29.59
CA ASN A 671 -21.27 -28.98 -30.04
C ASN A 671 -21.80 -28.17 -28.85
N ALA A 672 -21.23 -27.02 -28.52
CA ALA A 672 -21.65 -26.13 -27.43
C ALA A 672 -22.77 -25.15 -27.81
N PHE A 673 -23.31 -25.21 -29.03
CA PHE A 673 -24.36 -24.29 -29.46
C PHE A 673 -25.63 -24.42 -28.62
N ASN A 674 -26.15 -23.28 -28.09
CA ASN A 674 -27.23 -23.18 -27.15
C ASN A 674 -26.95 -23.91 -25.81
N GLY A 675 -25.70 -24.08 -25.46
CA GLY A 675 -25.27 -24.54 -24.15
C GLY A 675 -25.26 -23.42 -23.11
N GLN A 676 -24.96 -23.78 -21.86
CA GLN A 676 -24.86 -22.85 -20.74
C GLN A 676 -23.46 -22.23 -20.62
N GLN A 677 -22.45 -22.99 -21.07
CA GLN A 677 -21.03 -22.60 -20.99
C GLN A 677 -20.33 -22.83 -22.33
N PRO A 678 -19.24 -22.08 -22.61
CA PRO A 678 -18.34 -22.38 -23.70
C PRO A 678 -17.76 -23.80 -23.54
N GLY A 679 -17.77 -24.62 -24.60
CA GLY A 679 -17.37 -26.01 -24.53
C GLY A 679 -15.91 -26.20 -24.13
N ASN A 680 -15.65 -27.16 -23.25
CA ASN A 680 -14.33 -27.68 -22.87
C ASN A 680 -14.48 -29.17 -22.50
N ASP A 681 -14.68 -29.98 -23.53
CA ASP A 681 -15.09 -31.38 -23.41
C ASP A 681 -14.02 -32.32 -23.93
N TRP A 682 -13.88 -33.46 -23.27
CA TRP A 682 -12.84 -34.40 -23.55
C TRP A 682 -13.41 -35.78 -23.88
N LEU A 683 -12.97 -36.37 -25.00
CA LEU A 683 -13.21 -37.76 -25.38
C LEU A 683 -11.87 -38.50 -25.32
N ILE A 684 -11.73 -39.43 -24.36
CA ILE A 684 -10.42 -40.00 -23.99
C ILE A 684 -10.47 -41.51 -24.30
N THR A 685 -9.42 -42.01 -24.97
CA THR A 685 -9.26 -43.44 -25.27
C THR A 685 -9.12 -44.30 -24.00
N PRO A 686 -9.36 -45.61 -24.06
CA PRO A 686 -8.77 -46.49 -23.06
C PRO A 686 -7.27 -46.37 -23.00
N PRO A 687 -6.62 -46.79 -21.91
CA PRO A 687 -5.14 -46.74 -21.83
C PRO A 687 -4.53 -47.65 -22.87
N LEU A 688 -3.57 -47.07 -23.62
CA LEU A 688 -2.89 -47.77 -24.73
C LEU A 688 -1.54 -48.29 -24.25
N ASN A 689 -1.19 -49.51 -24.67
CA ASN A 689 0.15 -50.06 -24.48
C ASN A 689 1.02 -49.74 -25.71
N LEU A 690 1.92 -48.76 -25.59
CA LEU A 690 2.90 -48.38 -26.61
C LEU A 690 4.30 -48.88 -26.31
N ALA A 691 4.52 -49.67 -25.25
CA ALA A 691 5.86 -50.04 -24.77
C ALA A 691 6.67 -50.88 -25.77
N SER A 692 5.97 -51.68 -26.58
CA SER A 692 6.59 -52.60 -27.53
C SER A 692 6.20 -52.33 -29.00
N VAL A 693 5.65 -51.17 -29.29
CA VAL A 693 5.11 -50.82 -30.60
C VAL A 693 6.10 -49.92 -31.35
N SER A 694 6.50 -50.32 -32.55
CA SER A 694 7.34 -49.48 -33.41
C SER A 694 6.47 -48.56 -34.26
N ASN A 695 6.89 -47.30 -34.38
CA ASN A 695 6.24 -46.29 -35.20
C ASN A 695 4.71 -46.17 -35.03
N PRO A 696 4.20 -46.02 -33.83
CA PRO A 696 2.74 -45.92 -33.64
C PRO A 696 2.22 -44.64 -34.29
N VAL A 697 1.07 -44.78 -34.97
CA VAL A 697 0.42 -43.69 -35.73
C VAL A 697 -1.08 -43.63 -35.39
N LEU A 698 -1.60 -42.47 -35.17
CA LEU A 698 -3.03 -42.18 -35.06
C LEU A 698 -3.53 -41.58 -36.39
N THR A 699 -4.68 -42.12 -36.87
CA THR A 699 -5.45 -41.49 -37.95
C THR A 699 -6.92 -41.46 -37.56
N PHE A 700 -7.69 -40.50 -38.04
CA PHE A 700 -9.12 -40.43 -37.86
C PHE A 700 -9.78 -39.56 -38.94
N ARG A 701 -11.08 -39.68 -39.11
CA ARG A 701 -11.85 -38.74 -39.93
C ARG A 701 -12.46 -37.66 -39.08
N ASN A 702 -12.46 -36.43 -39.59
CA ASN A 702 -13.05 -35.30 -38.88
C ASN A 702 -13.87 -34.41 -39.80
N ARG A 703 -14.90 -33.80 -39.24
CA ARG A 703 -15.77 -32.83 -39.91
C ARG A 703 -16.18 -31.69 -39.00
N SER A 704 -16.01 -30.47 -39.48
CA SER A 704 -16.58 -29.29 -38.85
C SER A 704 -17.91 -28.89 -39.50
N SER A 705 -18.81 -28.27 -38.75
CA SER A 705 -20.00 -27.62 -39.26
C SER A 705 -20.28 -26.39 -38.41
N PHE A 706 -20.73 -25.32 -39.05
CA PHE A 706 -20.85 -24.00 -38.45
C PHE A 706 -19.46 -23.40 -38.21
N ARG A 707 -19.39 -22.11 -37.82
CA ARG A 707 -18.11 -21.47 -37.58
C ARG A 707 -18.06 -20.96 -36.13
N ASP A 708 -16.91 -21.10 -35.56
CA ASP A 708 -16.49 -20.36 -34.37
C ASP A 708 -15.40 -19.38 -34.82
N ASN A 709 -15.70 -18.07 -34.78
CA ASN A 709 -14.78 -17.02 -35.22
C ASN A 709 -13.83 -16.56 -34.11
N GLY A 710 -14.05 -17.01 -32.85
CA GLY A 710 -13.25 -16.66 -31.68
C GLY A 710 -12.06 -17.60 -31.43
N LEU A 711 -12.07 -18.81 -31.99
CA LEU A 711 -10.97 -19.78 -31.87
C LEU A 711 -10.53 -20.31 -33.25
N PRO A 712 -9.24 -20.49 -33.50
CA PRO A 712 -8.76 -21.19 -34.69
C PRO A 712 -9.17 -22.67 -34.66
N PRO A 713 -9.38 -23.36 -35.82
CA PRO A 713 -9.82 -24.76 -35.88
C PRO A 713 -8.97 -25.73 -35.07
N SER A 714 -7.65 -25.50 -34.98
CA SER A 714 -6.73 -26.33 -34.18
C SER A 714 -6.91 -26.19 -32.66
N GLN A 715 -7.58 -25.15 -32.21
CA GLN A 715 -7.96 -25.00 -30.80
C GLN A 715 -9.40 -25.47 -30.53
N GLN A 716 -10.26 -25.48 -31.56
CA GLN A 716 -11.64 -25.99 -31.45
C GLN A 716 -11.65 -27.54 -31.37
N LEU A 717 -10.82 -28.23 -32.14
CA LEU A 717 -10.55 -29.66 -32.02
C LEU A 717 -9.06 -29.90 -31.90
N SER A 718 -8.64 -30.41 -30.75
CA SER A 718 -7.23 -30.75 -30.49
C SER A 718 -7.11 -32.22 -30.13
N VAL A 719 -6.01 -32.82 -30.51
CA VAL A 719 -5.60 -34.17 -30.06
C VAL A 719 -4.44 -34.02 -29.10
N LEU A 720 -4.53 -34.61 -27.94
CA LEU A 720 -3.51 -34.57 -26.90
C LEU A 720 -3.21 -35.97 -26.37
N TYR A 721 -2.02 -36.17 -25.79
CA TYR A 721 -1.71 -37.40 -25.06
C TYR A 721 -1.28 -37.11 -23.61
N SER A 722 -1.45 -38.10 -22.75
CA SER A 722 -0.95 -38.11 -21.38
C SER A 722 -0.41 -39.47 -21.00
N THR A 723 0.69 -39.49 -20.24
CA THR A 723 1.28 -40.67 -19.63
C THR A 723 1.06 -40.77 -18.14
N ASN A 724 0.48 -39.71 -17.53
CA ASN A 724 0.22 -39.62 -16.12
C ASN A 724 -1.27 -39.40 -15.78
N TYR A 725 -2.18 -39.47 -16.77
CA TYR A 725 -3.61 -39.41 -16.50
C TYR A 725 -4.05 -40.66 -15.72
N SER A 726 -4.78 -40.44 -14.61
CA SER A 726 -5.18 -41.52 -13.70
C SER A 726 -6.20 -42.53 -14.30
N GLY A 727 -6.93 -42.08 -15.32
CA GLY A 727 -8.03 -42.90 -15.93
C GLY A 727 -9.34 -42.81 -15.13
N ALA A 728 -9.49 -41.87 -14.18
CA ALA A 728 -10.65 -41.80 -13.32
C ALA A 728 -11.91 -41.23 -14.00
N GLY A 729 -11.83 -40.67 -15.20
CA GLY A 729 -12.97 -40.14 -15.95
C GLY A 729 -13.66 -38.94 -15.32
N THR A 730 -12.93 -38.11 -14.55
CA THR A 730 -13.44 -36.93 -13.88
C THR A 730 -12.71 -35.64 -14.30
N PRO A 731 -13.40 -34.47 -14.23
CA PRO A 731 -12.75 -33.19 -14.49
C PRO A 731 -11.47 -32.95 -13.66
N ALA A 732 -11.49 -33.31 -12.37
CA ALA A 732 -10.35 -33.24 -11.49
C ALA A 732 -9.14 -34.06 -12.00
N ALA A 733 -9.40 -35.28 -12.47
CA ALA A 733 -8.35 -36.14 -13.03
C ALA A 733 -7.77 -35.62 -14.33
N VAL A 734 -8.59 -35.01 -15.19
CA VAL A 734 -8.15 -34.37 -16.44
C VAL A 734 -7.27 -33.16 -16.14
N ASN A 735 -7.68 -32.33 -15.17
CA ASN A 735 -6.96 -31.11 -14.77
C ASN A 735 -5.65 -31.43 -14.01
N ALA A 736 -5.58 -32.55 -13.30
CA ALA A 736 -4.37 -32.99 -12.59
C ALA A 736 -3.32 -33.65 -13.51
N ALA A 737 -3.72 -34.06 -14.71
CA ALA A 737 -2.82 -34.73 -15.65
C ALA A 737 -2.07 -33.72 -16.55
N THR A 738 -0.87 -34.10 -16.96
CA THR A 738 -0.12 -33.37 -18.00
C THR A 738 -0.56 -33.87 -19.37
N TRP A 739 -1.04 -32.96 -20.20
CA TRP A 739 -1.48 -33.22 -21.56
C TRP A 739 -0.61 -32.49 -22.57
N THR A 740 -0.02 -33.23 -23.51
CA THR A 740 0.80 -32.71 -24.59
C THR A 740 0.05 -32.74 -25.91
N ALA A 741 -0.03 -31.61 -26.60
CA ALA A 741 -0.76 -31.52 -27.87
C ALA A 741 0.00 -32.22 -29.02
N LEU A 742 -0.75 -32.87 -29.90
CA LEU A 742 -0.30 -33.47 -31.13
C LEU A 742 -0.81 -32.65 -32.33
N THR A 743 0.02 -32.42 -33.30
CA THR A 743 -0.36 -31.69 -34.53
C THR A 743 -1.23 -32.55 -35.44
N ILE A 744 -2.44 -32.10 -35.74
CA ILE A 744 -3.34 -32.72 -36.71
C ILE A 744 -3.00 -32.19 -38.11
N PRO A 745 -2.49 -33.00 -39.04
CA PRO A 745 -2.11 -32.52 -40.36
C PRO A 745 -3.24 -31.92 -41.19
N THR A 746 -4.46 -32.44 -41.07
CA THR A 746 -5.62 -31.96 -41.81
C THR A 746 -6.86 -31.87 -40.93
N LEU A 747 -7.38 -30.65 -40.78
CA LEU A 747 -8.66 -30.33 -40.14
C LEU A 747 -9.70 -29.93 -41.16
N SER A 748 -10.91 -30.40 -40.95
CA SER A 748 -12.05 -30.15 -41.84
C SER A 748 -12.43 -28.67 -41.89
N THR A 749 -12.83 -28.22 -43.07
CA THR A 749 -13.45 -26.91 -43.32
C THR A 749 -14.92 -27.04 -43.77
N GLY A 750 -15.57 -28.19 -43.47
CA GLY A 750 -17.00 -28.43 -43.80
C GLY A 750 -17.35 -29.83 -44.24
N SER A 751 -16.48 -30.54 -44.89
CA SER A 751 -16.68 -31.91 -45.33
C SER A 751 -15.84 -32.89 -44.49
N PHE A 752 -16.17 -34.18 -44.45
CA PHE A 752 -15.31 -35.17 -43.84
C PHE A 752 -13.97 -35.26 -44.54
N VAL A 753 -12.90 -35.16 -43.78
CA VAL A 753 -11.53 -35.34 -44.24
C VAL A 753 -10.80 -36.30 -43.31
N ASN A 754 -9.77 -36.97 -43.83
CA ASN A 754 -8.85 -37.75 -43.02
C ASN A 754 -7.86 -36.81 -42.36
N SER A 755 -7.56 -37.07 -41.10
CA SER A 755 -6.60 -36.25 -40.32
C SER A 755 -5.18 -36.19 -40.89
N GLY A 756 -4.84 -37.17 -41.73
CA GLY A 756 -3.46 -37.53 -42.04
C GLY A 756 -2.83 -38.31 -40.87
N PRO A 757 -1.65 -38.87 -41.10
CA PRO A 757 -0.94 -39.62 -40.04
C PRO A 757 -0.38 -38.70 -38.97
N ILE A 758 -0.73 -38.99 -37.72
CA ILE A 758 -0.22 -38.31 -36.53
C ILE A 758 0.77 -39.26 -35.84
N SER A 759 2.02 -38.94 -35.84
CA SER A 759 3.06 -39.78 -35.25
C SER A 759 2.95 -39.75 -33.70
N LEU A 760 2.95 -40.90 -33.10
CA LEU A 760 3.06 -41.12 -31.66
C LEU A 760 4.47 -41.63 -31.27
N ALA A 761 5.41 -41.69 -32.19
CA ALA A 761 6.76 -42.24 -31.98
C ALA A 761 7.62 -41.40 -30.99
N GLY A 762 7.27 -40.14 -30.79
CA GLY A 762 7.95 -39.27 -29.82
C GLY A 762 7.45 -39.44 -28.37
N ILE A 763 6.42 -40.25 -28.13
CA ILE A 763 5.95 -40.55 -26.80
C ILE A 763 6.86 -41.60 -26.19
N GLN A 764 7.39 -41.34 -24.98
CA GLN A 764 8.26 -42.27 -24.26
C GLN A 764 7.58 -43.64 -24.14
N PRO A 765 8.31 -44.75 -24.35
CA PRO A 765 7.74 -46.08 -24.22
C PRO A 765 6.99 -46.25 -22.88
N SER A 766 5.69 -46.44 -22.97
CA SER A 766 4.82 -46.60 -21.82
C SER A 766 3.77 -47.63 -22.11
N ASN A 767 3.48 -48.47 -21.15
CA ASN A 767 2.38 -49.42 -21.19
C ASN A 767 1.00 -48.76 -20.87
N ARG A 768 1.00 -47.40 -20.64
CA ARG A 768 -0.21 -46.69 -20.30
C ARG A 768 -0.18 -45.26 -20.86
N VAL A 769 -0.66 -45.09 -22.04
CA VAL A 769 -0.78 -43.79 -22.72
C VAL A 769 -2.27 -43.57 -23.03
N TYR A 770 -2.74 -42.39 -22.74
CA TYR A 770 -4.11 -41.96 -23.11
C TYR A 770 -4.01 -40.93 -24.24
N ILE A 771 -4.90 -41.05 -25.23
CA ILE A 771 -5.11 -40.05 -26.27
C ILE A 771 -6.46 -39.41 -26.04
N ALA A 772 -6.52 -38.06 -26.09
CA ALA A 772 -7.74 -37.31 -25.91
C ALA A 772 -8.06 -36.44 -27.13
N PHE A 773 -9.31 -36.43 -27.53
CA PHE A 773 -9.89 -35.45 -28.43
C PHE A 773 -10.58 -34.41 -27.60
N ARG A 774 -9.99 -33.22 -27.56
CA ARG A 774 -10.55 -32.12 -26.81
C ARG A 774 -11.31 -31.18 -27.72
N TYR A 775 -12.58 -30.94 -27.40
CA TYR A 775 -13.41 -29.93 -28.02
C TYR A 775 -13.38 -28.64 -27.19
N ARG A 776 -13.31 -27.50 -27.89
CA ARG A 776 -13.43 -26.18 -27.30
C ARG A 776 -14.26 -25.25 -28.19
N SER A 777 -15.02 -24.32 -27.56
CA SER A 777 -15.69 -23.21 -28.24
C SER A 777 -15.40 -21.89 -27.56
N SER A 778 -15.50 -20.79 -28.32
CA SER A 778 -15.35 -19.43 -27.77
C SER A 778 -16.61 -18.92 -27.11
N GLY A 779 -17.74 -19.60 -27.30
CA GLY A 779 -19.04 -19.26 -26.72
C GLY A 779 -20.07 -20.30 -27.06
N THR A 780 -21.36 -19.98 -26.85
CA THR A 780 -22.51 -20.88 -27.09
C THR A 780 -23.49 -20.35 -28.15
N ALA A 781 -23.20 -19.18 -28.74
CA ALA A 781 -24.04 -18.56 -29.78
C ALA A 781 -23.63 -18.97 -31.20
N SER A 782 -24.46 -18.62 -32.17
CA SER A 782 -24.10 -18.74 -33.60
C SER A 782 -22.84 -17.89 -33.90
N GLY A 783 -21.83 -18.53 -34.51
CA GLY A 783 -20.55 -17.88 -34.81
C GLY A 783 -19.49 -18.00 -33.69
N SER A 784 -19.84 -18.60 -32.53
CA SER A 784 -18.93 -18.87 -31.43
C SER A 784 -18.87 -20.34 -30.98
N ALA A 785 -19.60 -21.21 -31.66
CA ALA A 785 -19.62 -22.68 -31.40
C ALA A 785 -19.63 -23.45 -32.72
N THR A 786 -18.51 -24.13 -33.02
CA THR A 786 -18.41 -25.08 -34.13
C THR A 786 -18.90 -26.43 -33.65
N ARG A 787 -19.62 -27.16 -34.48
CA ARG A 787 -19.90 -28.59 -34.25
C ARG A 787 -18.78 -29.41 -34.86
N TRP A 788 -18.09 -30.19 -34.07
CA TRP A 788 -17.06 -31.14 -34.54
C TRP A 788 -17.59 -32.60 -34.47
N ARG A 789 -17.20 -33.37 -35.48
CA ARG A 789 -17.46 -34.80 -35.56
C ARG A 789 -16.17 -35.54 -35.79
N VAL A 790 -15.97 -36.64 -35.08
CA VAL A 790 -14.84 -37.57 -35.20
C VAL A 790 -15.40 -38.94 -35.47
N ASP A 791 -14.70 -39.61 -36.33
CA ASP A 791 -15.09 -40.95 -36.84
C ASP A 791 -13.84 -41.74 -37.23
N SER A 792 -13.98 -43.06 -37.33
CA SER A 792 -12.95 -44.00 -37.90
C SER A 792 -11.57 -43.76 -37.27
N VAL A 793 -11.52 -43.68 -35.94
CA VAL A 793 -10.26 -43.57 -35.21
C VAL A 793 -9.50 -44.87 -35.32
N ASN A 794 -8.24 -44.78 -35.82
CA ASN A 794 -7.33 -45.91 -35.91
C ASN A 794 -6.00 -45.54 -35.31
N ILE A 795 -5.57 -46.31 -34.31
CA ILE A 795 -4.23 -46.22 -33.73
C ILE A 795 -3.52 -47.55 -33.98
N SER A 796 -2.49 -47.50 -34.78
CA SER A 796 -1.76 -48.73 -35.23
C SER A 796 -0.24 -48.47 -35.21
N GLY A 797 0.53 -49.53 -35.20
CA GLY A 797 1.98 -49.55 -35.30
C GLY A 797 2.46 -50.97 -35.55
N ASN A 798 3.75 -51.10 -35.87
CA ASN A 798 4.39 -52.41 -36.14
C ASN A 798 4.99 -52.97 -34.84
#